data_427299729db0fde6cc9cc4d45233669d
#
_entry.id   427299729db0fde6cc9cc4d45233669d
#
_cell.length_a   1.000
_cell.length_b   1.000
_cell.length_c   1.000
_cell.angle_alpha   90.00
_cell.angle_beta   90.00
_cell.angle_gamma   90.00
#
_symmetry.space_group_name_H-M   'P 1'
#
loop_
_entity.id
_entity.type
_entity.pdbx_description
1 polymer ?
#
loop_
_entity_poly.entity_id
_entity_poly.type
_entity_poly.pdbx_seq_one_letter_code
_entity_poly.pdbx_strand_id
1 'polypeptide(L)'
;MCRDIYLDKFKFSSRRTGFVLFSLIPYVCPAVSAGQPDSLSRQLEEVEIMAPGCKIVNRNEWGDRTLDVRALGRYVRTLGEADPVKQIQMLPGVHVSDDYASGFSVEGASYSQSLVEIDSAPLFFPYHFGGIFSMVNPSYFEKVVFKRFFPTNASTARLGSSLSASSPLRHPGRVAGSVSLGMITSGVSMRVPLDRRLSLSLAGRVSYLDLLYGPLLKDEENSYSYSLGDLNASLLFTPCAADEIVLSIHGNRDRLRYSHGAVENDLGLHWANSVASLRWNHESDSWKSSFGLWYSALDTELHLSLGVSDARSSSGVSQCGLRGQFDFTLSGRDRLSAGFTAAGTRFSIPSVTSDWAGINSTEASRVNSVESKVYASSVHDISESVSLKSELAFYLYSSQGQHVFFPSPSVSSLFTTEYGDFRVGLAYRPQFMHQVGLSEIGLASNFWIGSGPGLRETSVLTANVEWKMPFGGGGWDIGCNLYGSMVRNEAFYSGSVFDMLAGDFDPVDKITPVNGFNTGADISFGRVRGPLTGWLAYSFGIARRRYPDFPGRWLPSSNEVLSSLKCFVAWKLDDHWEFGATFNYSAGRPYTPVVEAYLLGGNVVMTYGVRNSARLPDYHRLDLSATYSFATGGRIPLRHSVNFSLLNAYGHLNAEFVTYGYSSVRNEIYRKTSGSLFRFLPSLSYVIEYR
;
A
#
# COMPACT_ATOMS: atom_id res chain seq x y z
N MET A 1 -38.07 -19.06 31.03
CA MET A 1 -38.80 -20.12 30.37
C MET A 1 -38.31 -20.19 28.93
N CYS A 2 -37.69 -21.32 28.59
CA CYS A 2 -37.22 -21.82 27.29
C CYS A 2 -36.18 -20.96 26.57
N ARG A 3 -34.89 -21.31 26.51
CA ARG A 3 -34.22 -22.57 26.09
C ARG A 3 -34.66 -23.07 24.72
N ASP A 4 -33.66 -23.15 23.89
CA ASP A 4 -33.38 -24.11 22.83
C ASP A 4 -33.45 -23.61 21.40
N ILE A 5 -32.42 -24.16 20.68
CA ILE A 5 -32.38 -24.48 19.25
C ILE A 5 -31.73 -23.35 18.41
N TYR A 6 -30.55 -23.58 17.76
CA TYR A 6 -30.34 -24.51 16.66
C TYR A 6 -28.85 -24.85 16.44
N LEU A 7 -28.53 -26.09 16.72
CA LEU A 7 -27.49 -26.84 16.01
C LEU A 7 -28.22 -27.70 14.98
N ASP A 8 -28.14 -27.45 13.73
CA ASP A 8 -28.48 -28.47 12.73
C ASP A 8 -27.66 -28.38 11.45
N LYS A 9 -26.84 -29.41 11.27
CA LYS A 9 -26.62 -30.23 10.07
C LYS A 9 -25.94 -29.57 8.87
N PHE A 10 -24.61 -29.68 8.86
CA PHE A 10 -23.90 -29.91 7.60
C PHE A 10 -23.75 -31.45 7.38
N LYS A 11 -24.65 -32.01 6.59
CA LYS A 11 -24.44 -33.31 5.97
C LYS A 11 -23.53 -33.17 4.76
N PHE A 12 -22.32 -33.67 4.88
CA PHE A 12 -21.43 -33.94 3.75
C PHE A 12 -21.99 -35.12 2.96
N SER A 13 -22.51 -34.85 1.76
CA SER A 13 -22.74 -35.87 0.76
C SER A 13 -21.42 -36.19 0.05
N SER A 14 -20.90 -37.38 0.31
CA SER A 14 -19.75 -37.96 -0.40
C SER A 14 -20.13 -38.23 -1.85
N ARG A 15 -19.60 -37.46 -2.79
CA ARG A 15 -19.37 -37.96 -4.16
C ARG A 15 -17.89 -37.85 -4.47
N ARG A 16 -17.30 -39.04 -4.65
CA ARG A 16 -15.95 -39.31 -5.13
C ARG A 16 -15.76 -38.56 -6.47
N THR A 17 -14.89 -37.56 -6.46
CA THR A 17 -14.16 -37.14 -7.65
C THR A 17 -12.69 -37.10 -7.26
N GLY A 18 -11.89 -37.89 -7.97
CA GLY A 18 -10.57 -38.35 -7.57
C GLY A 18 -9.57 -37.21 -7.39
N PHE A 19 -8.85 -37.32 -6.30
CA PHE A 19 -7.54 -36.76 -6.10
C PHE A 19 -6.57 -37.37 -7.11
N VAL A 20 -6.34 -36.72 -8.22
CA VAL A 20 -5.26 -37.01 -9.17
C VAL A 20 -4.48 -35.70 -9.36
N LEU A 21 -3.76 -35.31 -8.33
CA LEU A 21 -2.82 -34.17 -8.43
C LEU A 21 -1.65 -34.24 -7.43
N PHE A 22 -1.39 -35.42 -6.82
CA PHE A 22 -0.26 -35.55 -5.90
C PHE A 22 0.79 -36.59 -6.34
N SER A 23 0.81 -37.00 -7.62
CA SER A 23 1.79 -38.00 -8.11
C SER A 23 2.80 -37.44 -9.13
N LEU A 24 2.99 -36.13 -9.23
CA LEU A 24 3.96 -35.53 -10.16
C LEU A 24 5.16 -34.85 -9.49
N ILE A 25 5.42 -35.14 -8.21
CA ILE A 25 6.63 -34.68 -7.52
C ILE A 25 7.36 -35.85 -6.89
N PRO A 26 7.85 -36.80 -7.67
CA PRO A 26 9.13 -37.38 -7.33
C PRO A 26 9.89 -37.73 -8.61
N TYR A 27 10.86 -36.99 -8.98
CA TYR A 27 11.95 -37.36 -9.91
C TYR A 27 12.37 -36.09 -10.71
N VAL A 28 13.03 -35.16 -10.07
CA VAL A 28 14.09 -34.35 -10.70
C VAL A 28 15.05 -33.88 -9.62
N CYS A 29 15.80 -34.78 -9.04
CA CYS A 29 17.12 -34.46 -8.52
C CYS A 29 18.05 -35.55 -9.09
N PRO A 30 18.80 -35.27 -10.16
CA PRO A 30 19.90 -36.11 -10.53
C PRO A 30 20.95 -36.00 -9.43
N ALA A 31 21.37 -37.16 -8.89
CA ALA A 31 22.53 -37.27 -8.00
C ALA A 31 23.77 -36.78 -8.77
N VAL A 32 24.22 -35.57 -8.44
CA VAL A 32 25.51 -35.06 -8.95
C VAL A 32 26.58 -35.70 -8.11
N SER A 33 27.37 -36.54 -8.74
CA SER A 33 28.61 -37.12 -8.21
C SER A 33 29.58 -36.00 -7.85
N ALA A 34 30.23 -36.13 -6.70
CA ALA A 34 31.25 -35.23 -6.21
C ALA A 34 32.45 -35.14 -7.19
N GLY A 35 32.49 -34.08 -7.97
CA GLY A 35 33.67 -33.57 -8.68
C GLY A 35 34.20 -32.34 -7.94
N GLN A 36 35.50 -32.26 -7.81
CA GLN A 36 36.24 -31.19 -7.09
C GLN A 36 35.88 -29.81 -7.59
N PRO A 37 35.95 -28.79 -6.71
CA PRO A 37 35.55 -27.42 -7.10
C PRO A 37 36.70 -26.66 -7.76
N ASP A 38 36.63 -26.51 -9.06
CA ASP A 38 37.34 -25.44 -9.75
C ASP A 38 36.46 -24.20 -9.84
N SER A 39 37.00 -23.12 -9.30
CA SER A 39 36.67 -21.71 -9.44
C SER A 39 35.34 -21.35 -10.11
N LEU A 40 34.25 -21.48 -9.37
CA LEU A 40 32.99 -20.83 -9.66
C LEU A 40 33.09 -19.35 -9.31
N SER A 41 33.22 -18.48 -10.30
CA SER A 41 32.79 -17.10 -10.18
C SER A 41 31.28 -17.12 -9.99
N ARG A 42 30.82 -17.27 -8.74
CA ARG A 42 29.48 -16.84 -8.34
C ARG A 42 29.42 -15.35 -8.71
N GLN A 43 28.64 -14.99 -9.70
CA GLN A 43 27.94 -13.72 -9.65
C GLN A 43 26.99 -13.80 -8.45
N LEU A 44 27.54 -13.51 -7.29
CA LEU A 44 26.80 -13.11 -6.15
C LEU A 44 25.90 -11.97 -6.66
N GLU A 45 24.57 -12.09 -6.53
CA GLU A 45 23.79 -10.90 -6.25
C GLU A 45 24.68 -10.08 -5.33
N GLU A 46 25.03 -8.89 -5.76
CA GLU A 46 26.05 -8.03 -5.13
C GLU A 46 25.88 -8.11 -3.61
N VAL A 47 26.64 -9.01 -2.98
CA VAL A 47 26.86 -8.99 -1.55
C VAL A 47 27.73 -7.76 -1.39
N GLU A 48 27.07 -6.60 -1.38
CA GLU A 48 27.70 -5.41 -0.86
C GLU A 48 28.09 -5.78 0.56
N ILE A 49 29.37 -6.12 0.73
CA ILE A 49 30.00 -6.14 2.04
C ILE A 49 29.68 -4.76 2.60
N MET A 50 28.76 -4.72 3.55
CA MET A 50 28.31 -3.49 4.16
C MET A 50 29.49 -2.88 4.89
N ALA A 51 30.25 -2.03 4.19
CA ALA A 51 31.09 -1.05 4.84
C ALA A 51 30.20 -0.18 5.75
N PRO A 52 30.68 0.32 6.89
CA PRO A 52 29.90 1.10 7.83
C PRO A 52 29.42 2.42 7.19
N GLY A 53 28.24 2.37 6.60
CA GLY A 53 27.58 3.41 5.83
C GLY A 53 26.39 2.78 5.10
N CYS A 54 25.38 2.35 5.87
CA CYS A 54 24.21 1.62 5.37
C CYS A 54 23.48 2.44 4.30
N LYS A 55 23.42 1.96 3.05
CA LYS A 55 22.47 2.49 2.07
C LYS A 55 21.07 2.14 2.55
N ILE A 56 20.36 3.14 3.03
CA ILE A 56 18.99 3.01 3.55
C ILE A 56 18.00 2.61 2.44
N VAL A 57 18.26 3.09 1.22
CA VAL A 57 17.49 2.79 0.03
C VAL A 57 18.44 2.35 -1.07
N ASN A 58 18.33 1.09 -1.50
CA ASN A 58 19.01 0.58 -2.66
C ASN A 58 18.16 0.78 -3.90
N ARG A 59 18.78 1.17 -5.00
CA ARG A 59 18.12 1.38 -6.27
C ARG A 59 18.82 0.57 -7.34
N ASN A 60 18.06 -0.23 -8.09
CA ASN A 60 18.60 -0.93 -9.24
C ASN A 60 18.72 0.00 -10.47
N GLU A 61 19.33 -0.48 -11.52
CA GLU A 61 19.53 0.22 -12.78
C GLU A 61 18.21 0.72 -13.42
N TRP A 62 17.11 -0.03 -13.22
CA TRP A 62 15.79 0.28 -13.75
C TRP A 62 14.93 1.16 -12.84
N GLY A 63 15.50 1.64 -11.73
CA GLY A 63 14.86 2.60 -10.84
C GLY A 63 13.97 2.01 -9.76
N ASP A 64 13.89 0.68 -9.64
CA ASP A 64 13.22 0.05 -8.51
C ASP A 64 14.00 0.35 -7.23
N ARG A 65 13.28 0.58 -6.13
CA ARG A 65 13.87 0.95 -4.84
C ARG A 65 13.60 -0.14 -3.84
N THR A 66 14.64 -0.74 -3.32
CA THR A 66 14.58 -1.68 -2.20
C THR A 66 14.88 -0.94 -0.91
N LEU A 67 13.95 -0.96 0.02
CA LEU A 67 14.10 -0.35 1.34
C LEU A 67 14.43 -1.43 2.36
N ASP A 68 15.50 -1.20 3.12
CA ASP A 68 15.79 -1.96 4.34
C ASP A 68 14.95 -1.37 5.48
N VAL A 69 13.85 -2.06 5.79
CA VAL A 69 12.87 -1.61 6.80
C VAL A 69 13.52 -1.47 8.18
N ARG A 70 14.44 -2.37 8.53
CA ARG A 70 15.12 -2.34 9.83
C ARG A 70 16.12 -1.19 9.94
N ALA A 71 16.84 -0.91 8.85
CA ALA A 71 17.78 0.21 8.82
C ALA A 71 17.04 1.55 8.93
N LEU A 72 16.00 1.75 8.12
CA LEU A 72 15.16 2.95 8.18
C LEU A 72 14.46 3.12 9.52
N GLY A 73 13.98 2.04 10.11
CA GLY A 73 13.27 2.06 11.38
C GLY A 73 14.08 2.53 12.58
N ARG A 74 15.39 2.72 12.44
CA ARG A 74 16.22 3.35 13.48
C ARG A 74 16.09 4.87 13.46
N TYR A 75 15.87 5.43 12.28
CA TYR A 75 15.84 6.88 12.05
C TYR A 75 14.45 7.47 11.95
N VAL A 76 13.49 6.71 11.43
CA VAL A 76 12.12 7.20 11.22
C VAL A 76 11.14 6.25 11.88
N ARG A 77 10.43 6.76 12.88
CA ARG A 77 9.33 6.04 13.51
C ARG A 77 8.12 6.96 13.61
N THR A 78 6.99 6.47 13.13
CA THR A 78 5.72 7.13 13.31
C THR A 78 5.05 6.51 14.53
N LEU A 79 4.88 7.29 15.58
CA LEU A 79 4.27 6.83 16.84
C LEU A 79 4.95 5.59 17.45
N GLY A 80 6.28 5.53 17.30
CA GLY A 80 7.10 4.43 17.81
C GLY A 80 7.27 3.25 16.84
N GLU A 81 6.58 3.24 15.68
CA GLU A 81 6.70 2.20 14.67
C GLU A 81 7.50 2.63 13.43
N ALA A 82 8.29 1.70 12.90
CA ALA A 82 9.08 1.87 11.69
C ALA A 82 8.26 1.45 10.45
N ASP A 83 7.17 2.15 10.15
CA ASP A 83 6.24 1.77 9.09
C ASP A 83 6.85 1.92 7.69
N PRO A 84 6.90 0.86 6.85
CA PRO A 84 7.51 0.92 5.52
C PRO A 84 6.78 1.84 4.55
N VAL A 85 5.46 1.96 4.65
CA VAL A 85 4.68 2.86 3.77
C VAL A 85 4.98 4.31 4.10
N LYS A 86 5.07 4.67 5.39
CA LYS A 86 5.47 6.03 5.81
C LYS A 86 6.89 6.38 5.33
N GLN A 87 7.77 5.39 5.28
CA GLN A 87 9.11 5.57 4.72
C GLN A 87 9.09 5.81 3.20
N ILE A 88 8.24 5.09 2.46
CA ILE A 88 8.05 5.31 1.02
C ILE A 88 7.43 6.67 0.76
N GLN A 89 6.51 7.12 1.58
CA GLN A 89 5.92 8.45 1.48
C GLN A 89 6.95 9.59 1.54
N MET A 90 8.15 9.35 2.08
CA MET A 90 9.27 10.30 2.09
C MET A 90 10.09 10.31 0.79
N LEU A 91 9.89 9.35 -0.12
CA LEU A 91 10.64 9.29 -1.38
C LEU A 91 10.24 10.41 -2.33
N PRO A 92 11.16 10.88 -3.22
CA PRO A 92 10.84 11.82 -4.28
C PRO A 92 9.72 11.31 -5.21
N GLY A 93 8.77 12.17 -5.59
CA GLY A 93 7.66 11.84 -6.49
C GLY A 93 6.54 11.00 -5.88
N VAL A 94 6.61 10.69 -4.59
CA VAL A 94 5.52 10.07 -3.84
C VAL A 94 4.80 11.16 -3.05
N HIS A 95 3.52 11.32 -3.18
CA HIS A 95 2.77 12.43 -2.57
C HIS A 95 1.91 11.95 -1.40
N VAL A 96 1.86 12.81 -0.38
CA VAL A 96 0.98 12.71 0.80
C VAL A 96 0.47 14.12 1.06
N SER A 97 -0.82 14.27 1.20
CA SER A 97 -1.47 15.56 1.36
C SER A 97 -2.19 15.76 2.70
N ASP A 98 -2.17 14.72 3.55
CA ASP A 98 -2.81 14.74 4.86
C ASP A 98 -2.22 13.67 5.80
N ASP A 99 -2.57 13.75 7.09
CA ASP A 99 -2.08 12.81 8.11
C ASP A 99 -2.76 11.45 8.05
N TYR A 100 -3.96 11.40 7.47
CA TYR A 100 -4.80 10.18 7.36
C TYR A 100 -4.76 9.56 5.98
N ALA A 101 -3.87 10.03 5.07
CA ALA A 101 -3.76 9.42 3.75
C ALA A 101 -3.42 7.95 3.89
N SER A 102 -4.43 7.11 3.63
CA SER A 102 -4.25 5.69 3.53
C SER A 102 -3.58 5.37 2.21
N GLY A 103 -2.25 5.31 2.22
CA GLY A 103 -1.50 4.95 1.04
C GLY A 103 -0.54 6.01 0.54
N PHE A 104 -0.23 5.93 -0.73
CA PHE A 104 0.67 6.84 -1.41
C PHE A 104 0.19 7.06 -2.85
N SER A 105 0.22 8.32 -3.26
CA SER A 105 -0.02 8.74 -4.64
C SER A 105 1.32 8.96 -5.33
N VAL A 106 1.46 8.49 -6.54
CA VAL A 106 2.66 8.66 -7.34
C VAL A 106 2.29 9.33 -8.64
N GLU A 107 2.92 10.49 -8.92
CA GLU A 107 2.75 11.20 -10.19
C GLU A 107 1.29 11.53 -10.53
N GLY A 108 0.49 11.89 -9.51
CA GLY A 108 -0.92 12.26 -9.67
C GLY A 108 -1.89 11.08 -9.85
N ALA A 109 -1.40 9.84 -9.75
CA ALA A 109 -2.24 8.65 -9.71
C ALA A 109 -3.00 8.58 -8.38
N SER A 110 -4.20 8.02 -8.39
CA SER A 110 -4.96 7.79 -7.16
C SER A 110 -4.38 6.64 -6.34
N TYR A 111 -4.73 6.56 -5.05
CA TYR A 111 -4.27 5.48 -4.16
C TYR A 111 -4.66 4.09 -4.69
N SER A 112 -5.87 3.95 -5.26
CA SER A 112 -6.35 2.69 -5.83
C SER A 112 -5.63 2.25 -7.11
N GLN A 113 -4.86 3.15 -7.73
CA GLN A 113 -4.04 2.87 -8.90
C GLN A 113 -2.66 2.31 -8.54
N SER A 114 -2.26 2.36 -7.27
CA SER A 114 -1.07 1.72 -6.75
C SER A 114 -1.39 0.33 -6.18
N LEU A 115 -0.49 -0.61 -6.40
CA LEU A 115 -0.63 -1.98 -5.92
C LEU A 115 0.24 -2.19 -4.68
N VAL A 116 -0.34 -2.75 -3.63
CA VAL A 116 0.41 -3.31 -2.50
C VAL A 116 0.24 -4.82 -2.53
N GLU A 117 1.33 -5.55 -2.47
CA GLU A 117 1.36 -7.01 -2.49
C GLU A 117 2.15 -7.57 -1.31
N ILE A 118 1.67 -8.65 -0.73
CA ILE A 118 2.44 -9.51 0.17
C ILE A 118 2.54 -10.90 -0.46
N ASP A 119 3.77 -11.39 -0.65
CA ASP A 119 4.04 -12.69 -1.27
C ASP A 119 3.28 -12.92 -2.59
N SER A 120 3.19 -11.86 -3.40
CA SER A 120 2.47 -11.81 -4.69
C SER A 120 0.95 -11.81 -4.60
N ALA A 121 0.36 -11.80 -3.41
CA ALA A 121 -1.06 -11.61 -3.21
C ALA A 121 -1.40 -10.11 -3.06
N PRO A 122 -2.35 -9.56 -3.82
CA PRO A 122 -2.71 -8.16 -3.71
C PRO A 122 -3.44 -7.89 -2.39
N LEU A 123 -3.19 -6.73 -1.80
CA LEU A 123 -3.93 -6.20 -0.67
C LEU A 123 -4.89 -5.12 -1.15
N PHE A 124 -6.14 -5.18 -0.69
CA PHE A 124 -7.18 -4.25 -1.14
C PHE A 124 -7.33 -3.03 -0.26
N PHE A 125 -7.01 -3.14 1.03
CA PHE A 125 -6.91 -2.02 1.97
C PHE A 125 -5.81 -2.30 3.01
N PRO A 126 -4.52 -2.10 2.66
CA PRO A 126 -3.37 -2.53 3.46
C PRO A 126 -3.02 -1.58 4.61
N TYR A 127 -4.00 -0.95 5.25
CA TYR A 127 -3.78 0.13 6.22
C TYR A 127 -4.56 -0.07 7.50
N HIS A 128 -3.98 0.43 8.60
CA HIS A 128 -4.57 0.55 9.92
C HIS A 128 -4.81 2.01 10.27
N PHE A 129 -5.75 2.27 11.15
CA PHE A 129 -6.03 3.58 11.75
C PHE A 129 -6.08 4.72 10.71
N GLY A 130 -6.95 4.55 9.70
CA GLY A 130 -7.10 5.57 8.67
C GLY A 130 -5.85 5.85 7.84
N GLY A 131 -4.87 4.91 7.80
CA GLY A 131 -3.63 5.08 7.05
C GLY A 131 -2.42 5.55 7.85
N ILE A 132 -2.52 5.68 9.17
CA ILE A 132 -1.39 6.03 10.04
C ILE A 132 -0.35 4.92 10.08
N PHE A 133 -0.79 3.66 10.05
CA PHE A 133 0.08 2.48 9.97
C PHE A 133 -0.28 1.62 8.78
N SER A 134 0.67 0.82 8.30
CA SER A 134 0.42 -0.18 7.27
C SER A 134 0.31 -1.59 7.84
N MET A 135 -0.30 -2.48 7.07
CA MET A 135 -0.35 -3.91 7.34
C MET A 135 1.03 -4.58 7.13
N VAL A 136 1.98 -3.88 6.51
CA VAL A 136 3.36 -4.36 6.33
C VAL A 136 4.13 -4.23 7.65
N ASN A 137 4.05 -5.28 8.48
CA ASN A 137 4.61 -5.29 9.82
C ASN A 137 6.15 -5.22 9.80
N PRO A 138 6.79 -4.16 10.34
CA PRO A 138 8.24 -3.97 10.28
C PRO A 138 9.04 -5.01 11.08
N SER A 139 8.41 -5.71 12.04
CA SER A 139 9.06 -6.78 12.79
C SER A 139 9.13 -8.09 12.01
N TYR A 140 8.33 -8.24 10.95
CA TYR A 140 8.26 -9.42 10.11
C TYR A 140 8.97 -9.24 8.78
N PHE A 141 8.63 -8.17 8.02
CA PHE A 141 9.20 -7.87 6.72
C PHE A 141 10.53 -7.12 6.87
N GLU A 142 11.60 -7.68 6.33
CA GLU A 142 12.92 -7.05 6.40
C GLU A 142 13.17 -6.06 5.26
N LYS A 143 12.66 -6.42 4.08
CA LYS A 143 12.83 -5.63 2.85
C LYS A 143 11.49 -5.47 2.16
N VAL A 144 11.27 -4.30 1.60
CA VAL A 144 10.16 -4.01 0.71
C VAL A 144 10.71 -3.41 -0.59
N VAL A 145 10.09 -3.78 -1.70
CA VAL A 145 10.46 -3.29 -3.03
C VAL A 145 9.39 -2.33 -3.51
N PHE A 146 9.79 -1.10 -3.73
CA PHE A 146 8.93 -0.07 -4.31
C PHE A 146 9.32 0.17 -5.76
N LYS A 147 8.34 0.05 -6.66
CA LYS A 147 8.48 0.32 -8.09
C LYS A 147 7.61 1.50 -8.45
N ARG A 148 8.23 2.60 -8.85
CA ARG A 148 7.52 3.79 -9.34
C ARG A 148 6.73 3.47 -10.60
N PHE A 149 7.32 2.70 -11.50
CA PHE A 149 6.69 2.23 -12.72
C PHE A 149 6.11 0.85 -12.49
N PHE A 150 4.84 0.68 -12.85
CA PHE A 150 4.11 -0.54 -12.58
C PHE A 150 4.77 -1.73 -13.30
N PRO A 151 5.10 -2.82 -12.59
CA PRO A 151 5.77 -3.97 -13.20
C PRO A 151 4.80 -4.83 -14.01
N THR A 152 5.26 -5.32 -15.16
CA THR A 152 4.46 -6.20 -16.02
C THR A 152 4.13 -7.53 -15.35
N ASN A 153 4.97 -7.99 -14.42
CA ASN A 153 4.79 -9.25 -13.68
C ASN A 153 3.95 -9.14 -12.41
N ALA A 154 3.27 -8.01 -12.15
CA ALA A 154 2.39 -7.86 -11.00
C ALA A 154 1.21 -8.85 -11.01
N SER A 155 0.62 -9.15 -9.84
CA SER A 155 -0.48 -10.10 -9.68
C SER A 155 -1.77 -9.66 -10.36
N THR A 156 -2.03 -8.36 -10.42
CA THR A 156 -3.23 -7.76 -11.03
C THR A 156 -2.87 -6.44 -11.68
N ALA A 157 -3.65 -6.01 -12.66
CA ALA A 157 -3.43 -4.77 -13.40
C ALA A 157 -3.68 -3.53 -12.53
N ARG A 158 -2.72 -2.58 -12.53
CA ARG A 158 -2.83 -1.24 -11.95
C ARG A 158 -2.10 -0.24 -12.84
N LEU A 159 -2.36 1.06 -12.64
CA LEU A 159 -1.85 2.13 -13.49
C LEU A 159 -0.61 2.84 -12.93
N GLY A 160 -0.52 2.92 -11.61
CA GLY A 160 0.45 3.74 -10.89
C GLY A 160 1.75 3.00 -10.55
N SER A 161 1.97 2.77 -9.29
CA SER A 161 3.17 2.16 -8.73
C SER A 161 2.87 0.84 -8.04
N SER A 162 3.91 0.13 -7.62
CA SER A 162 3.74 -1.07 -6.78
C SER A 162 4.67 -1.09 -5.59
N LEU A 163 4.17 -1.64 -4.49
CA LEU A 163 4.90 -1.98 -3.28
C LEU A 163 4.77 -3.46 -3.04
N SER A 164 5.87 -4.18 -3.00
CA SER A 164 5.90 -5.63 -2.75
C SER A 164 6.68 -5.92 -1.48
N ALA A 165 6.05 -6.60 -0.53
CA ALA A 165 6.67 -7.16 0.66
C ALA A 165 6.74 -8.67 0.52
N SER A 166 7.83 -9.27 0.98
CA SER A 166 8.01 -10.73 0.92
C SER A 166 8.32 -11.29 2.30
N SER A 167 7.70 -12.42 2.61
CA SER A 167 8.05 -13.23 3.78
C SER A 167 9.53 -13.56 3.80
N PRO A 168 10.14 -13.76 4.99
CA PRO A 168 11.55 -14.08 5.10
C PRO A 168 11.94 -15.34 4.32
N LEU A 169 12.91 -15.21 3.40
CA LEU A 169 13.41 -16.29 2.54
C LEU A 169 14.70 -16.93 3.05
N ARG A 170 15.31 -16.38 4.10
CA ARG A 170 16.53 -16.92 4.67
C ARG A 170 16.23 -17.84 5.84
N HIS A 171 16.71 -19.08 5.76
CA HIS A 171 16.67 -20.00 6.89
C HIS A 171 17.47 -19.41 8.06
N PRO A 172 16.87 -19.21 9.25
CA PRO A 172 17.60 -18.73 10.41
C PRO A 172 18.52 -19.85 10.91
N GLY A 173 19.80 -19.57 11.12
CA GLY A 173 20.73 -20.56 11.68
C GLY A 173 20.42 -20.92 13.14
N ARG A 174 19.69 -20.06 13.83
CA ARG A 174 19.24 -20.24 15.23
C ARG A 174 17.92 -19.50 15.43
N VAL A 175 17.26 -19.76 16.56
CA VAL A 175 16.07 -19.00 16.96
C VAL A 175 16.44 -17.52 17.06
N ALA A 176 15.65 -16.67 16.44
CA ALA A 176 15.77 -15.22 16.50
C ALA A 176 14.37 -14.63 16.74
N GLY A 177 14.29 -13.48 17.38
CA GLY A 177 13.01 -12.83 17.63
C GLY A 177 13.14 -11.43 18.18
N SER A 178 12.02 -10.74 18.26
CA SER A 178 11.94 -9.42 18.88
C SER A 178 10.62 -9.23 19.62
N VAL A 179 10.66 -8.41 20.64
CA VAL A 179 9.49 -7.87 21.34
C VAL A 179 9.58 -6.36 21.25
N SER A 180 8.53 -5.75 20.77
CA SER A 180 8.38 -4.29 20.72
C SER A 180 7.25 -3.84 21.64
N LEU A 181 7.53 -2.84 22.46
CA LEU A 181 6.57 -2.18 23.35
C LEU A 181 6.55 -0.71 22.94
N GLY A 182 5.45 -0.24 22.40
CA GLY A 182 5.24 1.15 22.04
C GLY A 182 4.07 1.76 22.81
N MET A 183 3.84 3.05 22.67
CA MET A 183 2.71 3.71 23.36
C MET A 183 1.35 3.36 22.74
N ILE A 184 1.30 2.98 21.46
CA ILE A 184 0.05 2.71 20.75
C ILE A 184 -0.11 1.23 20.47
N THR A 185 0.98 0.58 20.04
CA THR A 185 0.99 -0.83 19.65
C THR A 185 2.12 -1.56 20.32
N SER A 186 1.93 -2.86 20.52
CA SER A 186 2.99 -3.79 20.89
C SER A 186 3.00 -4.98 19.95
N GLY A 187 4.18 -5.54 19.72
CA GLY A 187 4.36 -6.65 18.82
C GLY A 187 5.40 -7.65 19.28
N VAL A 188 5.27 -8.84 18.74
CA VAL A 188 6.25 -9.92 18.91
C VAL A 188 6.55 -10.53 17.56
N SER A 189 7.82 -10.85 17.32
CA SER A 189 8.23 -11.64 16.16
C SER A 189 9.18 -12.76 16.57
N MET A 190 9.11 -13.86 15.84
CA MET A 190 9.94 -15.03 16.10
C MET A 190 10.25 -15.75 14.78
N ARG A 191 11.50 -16.22 14.65
CA ARG A 191 11.96 -17.11 13.58
C ARG A 191 12.62 -18.32 14.19
N VAL A 192 12.14 -19.50 13.83
CA VAL A 192 12.56 -20.77 14.40
C VAL A 192 13.00 -21.70 13.29
N PRO A 193 14.26 -22.18 13.29
CA PRO A 193 14.64 -23.30 12.48
C PRO A 193 13.98 -24.56 13.08
N LEU A 194 13.05 -25.16 12.35
CA LEU A 194 12.41 -26.42 12.76
C LEU A 194 13.30 -27.61 12.40
N ASP A 195 13.98 -27.51 11.26
CA ASP A 195 14.97 -28.46 10.76
C ASP A 195 15.96 -27.72 9.86
N ARG A 196 16.98 -28.38 9.34
CA ARG A 196 17.99 -27.81 8.40
C ARG A 196 17.37 -27.23 7.12
N ARG A 197 16.18 -27.69 6.74
CA ARG A 197 15.46 -27.31 5.51
C ARG A 197 14.13 -26.59 5.77
N LEU A 198 13.69 -26.57 7.01
CA LEU A 198 12.38 -26.05 7.38
C LEU A 198 12.50 -24.98 8.46
N SER A 199 11.91 -23.83 8.22
CA SER A 199 11.85 -22.76 9.22
C SER A 199 10.47 -22.10 9.27
N LEU A 200 10.09 -21.69 10.48
CA LEU A 200 8.85 -20.98 10.79
C LEU A 200 9.16 -19.54 11.16
N SER A 201 8.45 -18.60 10.55
CA SER A 201 8.47 -17.18 10.91
C SER A 201 7.08 -16.74 11.33
N LEU A 202 6.98 -16.08 12.49
CA LEU A 202 5.73 -15.59 13.07
C LEU A 202 5.92 -14.16 13.52
N ALA A 203 4.91 -13.32 13.35
CA ALA A 203 4.83 -12.02 14.01
C ALA A 203 3.37 -11.64 14.25
N GLY A 204 3.12 -11.00 15.39
CA GLY A 204 1.83 -10.43 15.73
C GLY A 204 1.99 -9.03 16.30
N ARG A 205 1.00 -8.18 16.06
CA ARG A 205 0.93 -6.83 16.58
C ARG A 205 -0.50 -6.54 17.03
N VAL A 206 -0.64 -5.85 18.15
CA VAL A 206 -1.93 -5.43 18.70
C VAL A 206 -1.84 -3.99 19.21
N SER A 207 -2.93 -3.25 19.09
CA SER A 207 -3.07 -1.96 19.76
C SER A 207 -3.81 -2.10 21.10
N TYR A 208 -3.50 -1.18 21.99
CA TYR A 208 -4.20 -1.01 23.26
C TYR A 208 -4.54 0.48 23.48
N LEU A 209 -4.81 1.18 22.40
CA LEU A 209 -5.13 2.61 22.40
C LEU A 209 -6.29 2.90 23.35
N ASP A 210 -7.36 2.10 23.26
CA ASP A 210 -8.53 2.27 24.11
C ASP A 210 -8.24 2.06 25.61
N LEU A 211 -7.32 1.13 25.92
CA LEU A 211 -6.95 0.83 27.30
C LEU A 211 -6.18 1.98 27.96
N LEU A 212 -5.20 2.56 27.24
CA LEU A 212 -4.31 3.60 27.79
C LEU A 212 -4.84 5.01 27.57
N TYR A 213 -5.44 5.26 26.43
CA TYR A 213 -5.86 6.61 26.01
C TYR A 213 -7.38 6.80 26.01
N GLY A 214 -8.17 5.75 26.24
CA GLY A 214 -9.62 5.84 26.31
C GLY A 214 -10.14 7.00 27.15
N PRO A 215 -9.61 7.24 28.38
CA PRO A 215 -10.02 8.40 29.19
C PRO A 215 -9.68 9.76 28.57
N LEU A 216 -8.63 9.85 27.73
CA LEU A 216 -8.22 11.07 27.03
C LEU A 216 -8.94 11.27 25.69
N LEU A 217 -9.51 10.20 25.14
CA LEU A 217 -10.28 10.18 23.88
C LEU A 217 -11.78 10.37 24.10
N LYS A 218 -12.18 10.63 25.35
CA LYS A 218 -13.55 10.94 25.75
C LYS A 218 -13.63 12.36 26.28
N ASP A 219 -14.59 13.10 25.79
CA ASP A 219 -15.08 14.33 26.43
C ASP A 219 -16.54 14.15 26.86
N GLU A 220 -17.22 15.21 27.26
CA GLU A 220 -18.62 15.14 27.72
C GLU A 220 -19.61 14.72 26.65
N GLU A 221 -19.26 14.95 25.38
CA GLU A 221 -20.13 14.72 24.23
C GLU A 221 -19.59 13.65 23.27
N ASN A 222 -18.27 13.41 23.23
CA ASN A 222 -17.64 12.57 22.22
C ASN A 222 -16.80 11.45 22.84
N SER A 223 -16.86 10.29 22.21
CA SER A 223 -16.03 9.15 22.57
C SER A 223 -15.45 8.50 21.29
N TYR A 224 -14.14 8.36 21.25
CA TYR A 224 -13.44 7.66 20.18
C TYR A 224 -12.81 6.38 20.73
N SER A 225 -12.97 5.29 20.00
CA SER A 225 -12.38 3.99 20.31
C SER A 225 -11.77 3.42 19.05
N TYR A 226 -10.55 2.89 19.15
CA TYR A 226 -9.88 2.23 18.03
C TYR A 226 -9.05 1.05 18.50
N SER A 227 -9.22 -0.08 17.82
CA SER A 227 -8.39 -1.28 18.02
C SER A 227 -7.93 -1.87 16.71
N LEU A 228 -6.69 -2.34 16.68
CA LEU A 228 -6.10 -3.09 15.58
C LEU A 228 -5.41 -4.36 16.09
N GLY A 229 -5.34 -5.35 15.22
CA GLY A 229 -4.48 -6.50 15.38
C GLY A 229 -4.04 -7.03 14.03
N ASP A 230 -2.78 -7.47 13.91
CA ASP A 230 -2.29 -8.19 12.75
C ASP A 230 -1.52 -9.45 13.14
N LEU A 231 -1.54 -10.41 12.24
CA LEU A 231 -0.82 -11.67 12.33
C LEU A 231 -0.14 -11.96 10.99
N ASN A 232 1.12 -12.32 11.06
CA ASN A 232 1.93 -12.75 9.92
C ASN A 232 2.60 -14.08 10.26
N ALA A 233 2.48 -15.06 9.37
CA ALA A 233 3.09 -16.36 9.53
C ALA A 233 3.60 -16.88 8.20
N SER A 234 4.76 -17.51 8.18
CA SER A 234 5.25 -18.25 7.01
C SER A 234 6.08 -19.45 7.39
N LEU A 235 5.98 -20.49 6.56
CA LEU A 235 6.76 -21.69 6.58
C LEU A 235 7.64 -21.73 5.34
N LEU A 236 8.95 -21.65 5.52
CA LEU A 236 9.95 -21.77 4.45
C LEU A 236 10.48 -23.19 4.44
N PHE A 237 10.38 -23.87 3.30
CA PHE A 237 10.96 -25.19 3.04
C PHE A 237 11.95 -25.10 1.88
N THR A 238 13.20 -25.46 2.13
CA THR A 238 14.31 -25.48 1.16
C THR A 238 14.77 -26.94 0.95
N PRO A 239 14.08 -27.71 0.08
CA PRO A 239 14.40 -29.12 -0.15
C PRO A 239 15.82 -29.34 -0.69
N CYS A 240 16.30 -28.42 -1.52
CA CYS A 240 17.67 -28.36 -2.03
C CYS A 240 18.12 -26.88 -2.19
N ALA A 241 19.36 -26.67 -2.64
CA ALA A 241 19.89 -25.33 -2.83
C ALA A 241 19.22 -24.54 -3.96
N ALA A 242 18.56 -25.25 -4.90
CA ALA A 242 17.90 -24.64 -6.04
C ALA A 242 16.42 -24.29 -5.77
N ASP A 243 15.81 -24.87 -4.75
CA ASP A 243 14.37 -24.77 -4.53
C ASP A 243 14.02 -24.12 -3.19
N GLU A 244 13.11 -23.15 -3.25
CA GLU A 244 12.49 -22.52 -2.09
C GLU A 244 10.98 -22.60 -2.21
N ILE A 245 10.30 -23.14 -1.19
CA ILE A 245 8.85 -23.20 -1.10
C ILE A 245 8.43 -22.42 0.14
N VAL A 246 7.56 -21.44 -0.05
CA VAL A 246 7.03 -20.58 1.03
C VAL A 246 5.52 -20.70 1.06
N LEU A 247 5.00 -21.17 2.19
CA LEU A 247 3.58 -21.04 2.52
C LEU A 247 3.43 -19.91 3.52
N SER A 248 2.58 -18.93 3.22
CA SER A 248 2.37 -17.79 4.11
C SER A 248 0.88 -17.47 4.33
N ILE A 249 0.60 -16.92 5.51
CA ILE A 249 -0.71 -16.44 5.93
C ILE A 249 -0.53 -15.08 6.60
N HIS A 250 -1.32 -14.11 6.17
CA HIS A 250 -1.32 -12.75 6.72
C HIS A 250 -2.75 -12.31 6.96
N GLY A 251 -3.00 -11.60 8.04
CA GLY A 251 -4.31 -11.07 8.32
C GLY A 251 -4.26 -9.88 9.24
N ASN A 252 -5.25 -9.01 9.11
CA ASN A 252 -5.48 -7.93 10.07
C ASN A 252 -6.97 -7.77 10.34
N ARG A 253 -7.24 -7.14 11.46
CA ARG A 253 -8.57 -6.71 11.85
C ARG A 253 -8.51 -5.37 12.54
N ASP A 254 -9.35 -4.45 12.11
CA ASP A 254 -9.46 -3.10 12.63
C ASP A 254 -10.90 -2.77 12.99
N ARG A 255 -11.06 -1.99 14.04
CA ARG A 255 -12.35 -1.48 14.48
C ARG A 255 -12.19 -0.04 14.97
N LEU A 256 -12.91 0.87 14.32
CA LEU A 256 -13.07 2.26 14.72
C LEU A 256 -14.52 2.47 15.20
N ARG A 257 -14.72 3.15 16.33
CA ARG A 257 -16.02 3.59 16.80
C ARG A 257 -15.92 5.04 17.24
N TYR A 258 -16.88 5.81 16.82
CA TYR A 258 -17.11 7.17 17.28
C TYR A 258 -18.54 7.27 17.81
N SER A 259 -18.73 7.79 19.02
CA SER A 259 -20.02 7.98 19.63
C SER A 259 -20.16 9.44 20.08
N HIS A 260 -21.33 10.02 19.81
CA HIS A 260 -21.69 11.37 20.27
C HIS A 260 -22.86 11.28 21.24
N GLY A 261 -22.58 11.49 22.54
CA GLY A 261 -23.48 11.13 23.64
C GLY A 261 -24.74 11.99 23.80
N ALA A 262 -24.78 13.20 23.21
CA ALA A 262 -25.96 14.08 23.33
C ALA A 262 -27.18 13.61 22.53
N VAL A 263 -27.00 12.74 21.51
CA VAL A 263 -28.05 12.31 20.58
C VAL A 263 -27.97 10.80 20.24
N GLU A 264 -27.23 10.02 21.02
CA GLU A 264 -26.99 8.57 20.74
C GLU A 264 -26.61 8.29 19.28
N ASN A 265 -25.72 9.11 18.73
CA ASN A 265 -25.23 8.94 17.38
C ASN A 265 -23.91 8.18 17.41
N ASP A 266 -23.90 7.00 16.82
CA ASP A 266 -22.73 6.14 16.72
C ASP A 266 -22.31 5.92 15.26
N LEU A 267 -21.02 6.07 15.00
CA LEU A 267 -20.37 5.66 13.76
C LEU A 267 -19.40 4.53 14.07
N GLY A 268 -19.62 3.37 13.49
CA GLY A 268 -18.72 2.23 13.55
C GLY A 268 -18.15 1.92 12.17
N LEU A 269 -16.83 1.69 12.09
CA LEU A 269 -16.17 1.21 10.88
C LEU A 269 -15.30 0.02 11.25
N HIS A 270 -15.52 -1.10 10.58
CA HIS A 270 -14.78 -2.33 10.77
C HIS A 270 -14.24 -2.80 9.42
N TRP A 271 -12.98 -3.27 9.40
CA TRP A 271 -12.40 -3.93 8.23
C TRP A 271 -11.42 -5.01 8.61
N ALA A 272 -11.30 -5.99 7.73
CA ALA A 272 -10.39 -7.11 7.89
C ALA A 272 -9.83 -7.56 6.55
N ASN A 273 -8.53 -7.78 6.45
CA ASN A 273 -7.90 -8.47 5.34
C ASN A 273 -7.49 -9.86 5.75
N SER A 274 -7.57 -10.79 4.81
CA SER A 274 -7.08 -12.17 4.93
C SER A 274 -6.32 -12.54 3.67
N VAL A 275 -5.08 -13.01 3.83
CA VAL A 275 -4.19 -13.40 2.73
C VAL A 275 -3.61 -14.76 3.03
N ALA A 276 -3.59 -15.64 2.03
CA ALA A 276 -2.82 -16.88 2.04
C ALA A 276 -2.09 -17.01 0.72
N SER A 277 -0.84 -17.42 0.74
CA SER A 277 -0.08 -17.69 -0.49
C SER A 277 0.83 -18.90 -0.38
N LEU A 278 1.03 -19.55 -1.51
CA LEU A 278 2.02 -20.60 -1.71
C LEU A 278 2.92 -20.19 -2.86
N ARG A 279 4.20 -20.08 -2.64
CA ARG A 279 5.18 -19.72 -3.66
C ARG A 279 6.27 -20.78 -3.75
N TRP A 280 6.62 -21.16 -4.95
CA TRP A 280 7.77 -22.01 -5.25
C TRP A 280 8.71 -21.26 -6.19
N ASN A 281 9.93 -21.06 -5.77
CA ASN A 281 11.02 -20.49 -6.55
C ASN A 281 12.04 -21.60 -6.86
N HIS A 282 12.45 -21.67 -8.10
CA HIS A 282 13.53 -22.55 -8.54
C HIS A 282 14.62 -21.71 -9.22
N GLU A 283 15.86 -21.93 -8.86
CA GLU A 283 17.02 -21.25 -9.42
C GLU A 283 18.02 -22.25 -9.99
N SER A 284 18.33 -22.11 -11.28
CA SER A 284 19.36 -22.85 -11.99
C SER A 284 20.39 -21.87 -12.56
N ASP A 285 21.50 -22.36 -13.09
CA ASP A 285 22.60 -21.52 -13.59
C ASP A 285 22.17 -20.54 -14.70
N SER A 286 21.27 -20.96 -15.60
CA SER A 286 20.85 -20.20 -16.77
C SER A 286 19.41 -19.69 -16.72
N TRP A 287 18.60 -20.17 -15.80
CA TRP A 287 17.20 -19.77 -15.70
C TRP A 287 16.68 -19.84 -14.26
N LYS A 288 15.69 -18.99 -14.00
CA LYS A 288 14.95 -18.99 -12.73
C LYS A 288 13.47 -19.12 -13.03
N SER A 289 12.72 -19.77 -12.14
CA SER A 289 11.27 -19.76 -12.22
C SER A 289 10.63 -19.46 -10.87
N SER A 290 9.47 -18.86 -10.93
CA SER A 290 8.65 -18.58 -9.75
C SER A 290 7.20 -18.90 -10.06
N PHE A 291 6.61 -19.78 -9.28
CA PHE A 291 5.18 -20.11 -9.32
C PHE A 291 4.53 -19.65 -8.03
N GLY A 292 3.34 -19.10 -8.14
CA GLY A 292 2.58 -18.60 -6.98
C GLY A 292 1.10 -18.90 -7.11
N LEU A 293 0.50 -19.27 -5.96
CA LEU A 293 -0.93 -19.35 -5.76
C LEU A 293 -1.27 -18.41 -4.63
N TRP A 294 -2.39 -17.69 -4.72
CA TRP A 294 -2.84 -16.82 -3.62
C TRP A 294 -4.35 -16.80 -3.47
N TYR A 295 -4.74 -16.47 -2.26
CA TYR A 295 -6.06 -16.00 -1.89
C TYR A 295 -5.90 -14.69 -1.14
N SER A 296 -6.70 -13.68 -1.47
CA SER A 296 -6.75 -12.41 -0.75
C SER A 296 -8.18 -11.93 -0.65
N ALA A 297 -8.58 -11.44 0.52
CA ALA A 297 -9.90 -10.91 0.77
C ALA A 297 -9.85 -9.67 1.65
N LEU A 298 -10.78 -8.77 1.41
CA LEU A 298 -11.11 -7.62 2.26
C LEU A 298 -12.61 -7.65 2.53
N ASP A 299 -12.97 -7.55 3.80
CA ASP A 299 -14.34 -7.33 4.26
C ASP A 299 -14.42 -6.01 5.01
N THR A 300 -15.45 -5.20 4.74
CA THR A 300 -15.69 -3.91 5.38
C THR A 300 -17.13 -3.79 5.83
N GLU A 301 -17.35 -3.16 6.98
CA GLU A 301 -18.67 -2.87 7.52
C GLU A 301 -18.68 -1.45 8.09
N LEU A 302 -19.64 -0.66 7.64
CA LEU A 302 -19.97 0.67 8.16
C LEU A 302 -21.30 0.57 8.92
N HIS A 303 -21.29 1.00 10.18
CA HIS A 303 -22.47 1.09 11.04
C HIS A 303 -22.75 2.54 11.38
N LEU A 304 -23.98 2.96 11.19
CA LEU A 304 -24.49 4.29 11.53
C LEU A 304 -25.69 4.11 12.45
N SER A 305 -25.64 4.68 13.64
CA SER A 305 -26.77 4.77 14.54
C SER A 305 -27.12 6.24 14.76
N LEU A 306 -28.37 6.61 14.55
CA LEU A 306 -28.88 7.97 14.72
C LEU A 306 -30.13 7.92 15.59
N GLY A 307 -29.95 8.14 16.88
CA GLY A 307 -31.00 7.99 17.88
C GLY A 307 -31.44 6.53 18.01
N VAL A 308 -32.71 6.25 17.68
CA VAL A 308 -33.30 4.91 17.80
C VAL A 308 -33.20 4.04 16.56
N SER A 309 -32.56 4.53 15.51
CA SER A 309 -32.51 3.86 14.20
C SER A 309 -31.08 3.53 13.78
N ASP A 310 -30.90 2.32 13.29
CA ASP A 310 -29.64 1.76 12.84
C ASP A 310 -29.60 1.53 11.32
N ALA A 311 -28.45 1.77 10.73
CA ALA A 311 -28.13 1.39 9.35
C ALA A 311 -26.74 0.75 9.28
N ARG A 312 -26.62 -0.36 8.56
CA ARG A 312 -25.36 -1.06 8.32
C ARG A 312 -25.16 -1.24 6.83
N SER A 313 -23.95 -0.92 6.39
CA SER A 313 -23.51 -1.18 5.01
C SER A 313 -22.31 -2.10 5.03
N SER A 314 -22.39 -3.21 4.32
CA SER A 314 -21.33 -4.20 4.21
C SER A 314 -20.87 -4.34 2.78
N SER A 315 -19.57 -4.37 2.55
CA SER A 315 -18.96 -4.61 1.23
C SER A 315 -17.72 -5.47 1.35
N GLY A 316 -17.25 -6.00 0.23
CA GLY A 316 -16.06 -6.82 0.24
C GLY A 316 -15.50 -7.13 -1.15
N VAL A 317 -14.28 -7.62 -1.18
CA VAL A 317 -13.65 -8.16 -2.37
C VAL A 317 -12.82 -9.37 -2.00
N SER A 318 -12.90 -10.43 -2.80
CA SER A 318 -12.02 -11.59 -2.65
C SER A 318 -11.47 -12.03 -4.00
N GLN A 319 -10.21 -12.44 -4.01
CA GLN A 319 -9.49 -12.87 -5.21
C GLN A 319 -8.72 -14.14 -4.94
N CYS A 320 -8.85 -15.11 -5.85
CA CYS A 320 -7.96 -16.27 -5.96
C CYS A 320 -7.18 -16.15 -7.25
N GLY A 321 -5.89 -16.45 -7.23
CA GLY A 321 -5.11 -16.37 -8.44
C GLY A 321 -3.90 -17.30 -8.43
N LEU A 322 -3.34 -17.43 -9.62
CA LEU A 322 -2.10 -18.16 -9.87
C LEU A 322 -1.22 -17.36 -10.83
N ARG A 323 0.08 -17.52 -10.71
CA ARG A 323 1.08 -16.94 -11.61
C ARG A 323 2.22 -17.90 -11.85
N GLY A 324 2.84 -17.78 -13.02
CA GLY A 324 4.11 -18.40 -13.34
C GLY A 324 5.01 -17.38 -14.03
N GLN A 325 6.28 -17.38 -13.69
CA GLN A 325 7.31 -16.55 -14.32
C GLN A 325 8.54 -17.40 -14.59
N PHE A 326 9.17 -17.16 -15.70
CA PHE A 326 10.45 -17.73 -16.11
C PHE A 326 11.38 -16.60 -16.51
N ASP A 327 12.58 -16.58 -15.97
CA ASP A 327 13.63 -15.63 -16.26
C ASP A 327 14.83 -16.39 -16.82
N PHE A 328 15.23 -16.07 -18.05
CA PHE A 328 16.32 -16.71 -18.77
C PHE A 328 17.47 -15.71 -18.98
N THR A 329 18.68 -16.12 -18.65
CA THR A 329 19.90 -15.44 -19.05
C THR A 329 20.42 -16.09 -20.33
N LEU A 330 20.08 -15.47 -21.49
CA LEU A 330 20.43 -16.00 -22.80
C LEU A 330 21.89 -15.75 -23.15
N SER A 331 22.41 -14.62 -22.72
CA SER A 331 23.82 -14.23 -22.89
C SER A 331 24.23 -13.23 -21.80
N GLY A 332 25.48 -12.79 -21.79
CA GLY A 332 25.92 -11.70 -20.90
C GLY A 332 25.22 -10.36 -21.20
N ARG A 333 24.53 -10.22 -22.33
CA ARG A 333 23.83 -9.01 -22.78
C ARG A 333 22.31 -9.16 -22.89
N ASP A 334 21.81 -10.40 -22.89
CA ASP A 334 20.40 -10.69 -23.16
C ASP A 334 19.75 -11.42 -22.00
N ARG A 335 18.72 -10.83 -21.45
CA ARG A 335 17.86 -11.42 -20.42
C ARG A 335 16.41 -11.42 -20.93
N LEU A 336 15.75 -12.54 -20.83
CA LEU A 336 14.36 -12.72 -21.24
C LEU A 336 13.53 -13.19 -20.06
N SER A 337 12.42 -12.53 -19.81
CA SER A 337 11.42 -12.98 -18.84
C SER A 337 10.11 -13.23 -19.54
N ALA A 338 9.44 -14.33 -19.23
CA ALA A 338 8.10 -14.63 -19.73
C ALA A 338 7.24 -15.16 -18.59
N GLY A 339 5.94 -14.91 -18.66
CA GLY A 339 5.07 -15.42 -17.62
C GLY A 339 3.60 -15.23 -17.91
N PHE A 340 2.82 -15.72 -16.96
CA PHE A 340 1.37 -15.63 -16.99
C PHE A 340 0.80 -15.35 -15.60
N THR A 341 -0.40 -14.82 -15.56
CA THR A 341 -1.21 -14.64 -14.35
C THR A 341 -2.66 -14.90 -14.68
N ALA A 342 -3.39 -15.57 -13.81
CA ALA A 342 -4.83 -15.70 -13.90
C ALA A 342 -5.44 -15.52 -12.51
N ALA A 343 -6.45 -14.66 -12.41
CA ALA A 343 -7.11 -14.34 -11.15
C ALA A 343 -8.62 -14.25 -11.32
N GLY A 344 -9.35 -14.96 -10.48
CA GLY A 344 -10.80 -14.82 -10.33
C GLY A 344 -11.10 -13.92 -9.14
N THR A 345 -11.90 -12.87 -9.36
CA THR A 345 -12.27 -11.89 -8.35
C THR A 345 -13.77 -11.87 -8.16
N ARG A 346 -14.20 -11.85 -6.90
CA ARG A 346 -15.59 -11.62 -6.50
C ARG A 346 -15.68 -10.27 -5.78
N PHE A 347 -16.53 -9.41 -6.28
CA PHE A 347 -16.89 -8.14 -5.66
C PHE A 347 -18.23 -8.30 -4.96
N SER A 348 -18.30 -7.95 -3.68
CA SER A 348 -19.55 -7.81 -2.91
C SER A 348 -19.84 -6.31 -2.84
N ILE A 349 -20.82 -5.90 -3.66
CA ILE A 349 -21.28 -4.51 -3.74
C ILE A 349 -21.97 -4.14 -2.43
N PRO A 350 -21.88 -2.89 -1.94
CA PRO A 350 -22.47 -2.50 -0.70
C PRO A 350 -23.95 -2.90 -0.60
N SER A 351 -24.27 -3.66 0.45
CA SER A 351 -25.65 -3.95 0.85
C SER A 351 -25.99 -3.14 2.08
N VAL A 352 -27.21 -2.67 2.19
CA VAL A 352 -27.70 -1.90 3.33
C VAL A 352 -28.78 -2.68 4.06
N THR A 353 -28.65 -2.78 5.38
CA THR A 353 -29.72 -3.18 6.27
C THR A 353 -30.06 -2.01 7.17
N SER A 354 -31.34 -1.66 7.27
CA SER A 354 -31.79 -0.52 8.06
C SER A 354 -33.15 -0.80 8.70
N ASP A 355 -33.36 -0.28 9.89
CA ASP A 355 -34.66 -0.21 10.56
C ASP A 355 -35.32 1.18 10.43
N TRP A 356 -34.68 2.11 9.70
CA TRP A 356 -35.26 3.42 9.42
C TRP A 356 -36.48 3.30 8.55
N ALA A 357 -37.57 3.95 8.98
CA ALA A 357 -38.79 4.05 8.17
C ALA A 357 -38.46 4.75 6.83
N GLY A 358 -38.68 4.03 5.71
CA GLY A 358 -38.43 4.53 4.37
C GLY A 358 -37.06 4.13 3.76
N ILE A 359 -36.22 3.43 4.49
CA ILE A 359 -35.00 2.81 3.94
C ILE A 359 -35.23 1.30 3.83
N ASN A 360 -35.26 0.80 2.60
CA ASN A 360 -35.39 -0.63 2.35
C ASN A 360 -34.02 -1.31 2.45
N SER A 361 -34.02 -2.46 3.12
CA SER A 361 -32.81 -3.30 3.11
C SER A 361 -32.54 -3.82 1.68
N THR A 362 -31.30 -3.72 1.23
CA THR A 362 -30.86 -4.23 -0.07
C THR A 362 -30.09 -5.54 0.12
N GLU A 363 -30.33 -6.52 -0.76
CA GLU A 363 -29.52 -7.73 -0.77
C GLU A 363 -28.12 -7.44 -1.34
N ALA A 364 -27.11 -8.16 -0.82
CA ALA A 364 -25.75 -8.05 -1.32
C ALA A 364 -25.65 -8.54 -2.77
N SER A 365 -25.43 -7.64 -3.69
CA SER A 365 -25.12 -8.00 -5.08
C SER A 365 -23.68 -8.48 -5.18
N ARG A 366 -23.45 -9.55 -5.94
CA ARG A 366 -22.14 -10.15 -6.16
C ARG A 366 -21.79 -10.17 -7.64
N VAL A 367 -20.68 -9.56 -7.98
CA VAL A 367 -20.14 -9.57 -9.34
C VAL A 367 -18.84 -10.38 -9.35
N ASN A 368 -18.73 -11.30 -10.31
CA ASN A 368 -17.52 -12.07 -10.50
C ASN A 368 -16.80 -11.60 -11.78
N SER A 369 -15.49 -11.58 -11.73
CA SER A 369 -14.65 -11.34 -12.90
C SER A 369 -13.47 -12.29 -12.95
N VAL A 370 -12.90 -12.44 -14.14
CA VAL A 370 -11.67 -13.17 -14.38
C VAL A 370 -10.72 -12.25 -15.15
N GLU A 371 -9.52 -12.05 -14.62
CA GLU A 371 -8.41 -11.36 -15.26
C GLU A 371 -7.33 -12.38 -15.59
N SER A 372 -6.99 -12.53 -16.86
CA SER A 372 -5.89 -13.37 -17.32
C SER A 372 -4.88 -12.53 -18.08
N LYS A 373 -3.61 -12.83 -17.90
CA LYS A 373 -2.50 -12.11 -18.51
C LYS A 373 -1.41 -13.07 -18.95
N VAL A 374 -0.87 -12.87 -20.14
CA VAL A 374 0.41 -13.43 -20.57
C VAL A 374 1.35 -12.29 -20.91
N TYR A 375 2.63 -12.42 -20.61
CA TYR A 375 3.61 -11.36 -20.87
C TYR A 375 4.98 -11.92 -21.23
N ALA A 376 5.73 -11.09 -21.95
CA ALA A 376 7.15 -11.27 -22.17
C ALA A 376 7.87 -9.93 -21.95
N SER A 377 9.07 -10.00 -21.41
CA SER A 377 9.96 -8.85 -21.16
C SER A 377 11.37 -9.24 -21.59
N SER A 378 12.02 -8.39 -22.37
CA SER A 378 13.40 -8.56 -22.81
C SER A 378 14.24 -7.38 -22.33
N VAL A 379 15.41 -7.65 -21.80
CA VAL A 379 16.44 -6.66 -21.54
C VAL A 379 17.62 -7.00 -22.44
N HIS A 380 17.99 -6.05 -23.29
CA HIS A 380 19.09 -6.17 -24.24
C HIS A 380 20.11 -5.05 -24.03
N ASP A 381 21.33 -5.39 -23.66
CA ASP A 381 22.44 -4.45 -23.53
C ASP A 381 23.07 -4.21 -24.91
N ILE A 382 22.59 -3.16 -25.61
CA ILE A 382 23.01 -2.79 -26.96
C ILE A 382 24.51 -2.45 -26.97
N SER A 383 24.97 -1.76 -25.93
CA SER A 383 26.37 -1.43 -25.68
C SER A 383 26.62 -1.37 -24.15
N GLU A 384 27.85 -1.12 -23.75
CA GLU A 384 28.17 -0.89 -22.32
C GLU A 384 27.46 0.35 -21.74
N SER A 385 27.02 1.26 -22.61
CA SER A 385 26.36 2.51 -22.22
C SER A 385 24.89 2.56 -22.51
N VAL A 386 24.32 1.57 -23.21
CA VAL A 386 22.92 1.61 -23.64
C VAL A 386 22.26 0.25 -23.44
N SER A 387 21.24 0.24 -22.61
CA SER A 387 20.37 -0.92 -22.39
C SER A 387 18.93 -0.61 -22.79
N LEU A 388 18.28 -1.56 -23.43
CA LEU A 388 16.87 -1.48 -23.85
C LEU A 388 16.07 -2.55 -23.12
N LYS A 389 14.99 -2.14 -22.48
CA LYS A 389 13.99 -3.03 -21.89
C LYS A 389 12.69 -2.89 -22.67
N SER A 390 12.22 -3.98 -23.25
CA SER A 390 10.95 -4.05 -23.98
C SER A 390 10.03 -5.05 -23.29
N GLU A 391 8.79 -4.66 -23.07
CA GLU A 391 7.79 -5.50 -22.40
C GLU A 391 6.49 -5.47 -23.20
N LEU A 392 5.85 -6.62 -23.32
CA LEU A 392 4.54 -6.75 -23.93
C LEU A 392 3.69 -7.70 -23.10
N ALA A 393 2.53 -7.23 -22.68
CA ALA A 393 1.53 -8.05 -22.02
C ALA A 393 0.21 -8.02 -22.80
N PHE A 394 -0.50 -9.14 -22.74
CA PHE A 394 -1.86 -9.26 -23.27
C PHE A 394 -2.76 -9.64 -22.11
N TYR A 395 -3.76 -8.81 -21.87
CA TYR A 395 -4.79 -9.04 -20.87
C TYR A 395 -6.07 -9.52 -21.54
N LEU A 396 -6.71 -10.50 -20.91
CA LEU A 396 -8.07 -10.89 -21.18
C LEU A 396 -8.86 -10.74 -19.88
N TYR A 397 -9.82 -9.85 -19.87
CA TYR A 397 -10.70 -9.61 -18.75
C TYR A 397 -12.12 -9.98 -19.11
N SER A 398 -12.81 -10.68 -18.20
CA SER A 398 -14.20 -11.13 -18.40
C SER A 398 -15.02 -10.84 -17.17
N SER A 399 -16.15 -10.17 -17.33
CA SER A 399 -17.11 -9.86 -16.27
C SER A 399 -18.51 -9.68 -16.84
N GLN A 400 -19.54 -10.25 -16.21
CA GLN A 400 -20.95 -10.07 -16.58
C GLN A 400 -21.25 -10.26 -18.08
N GLY A 401 -20.61 -11.25 -18.71
CA GLY A 401 -20.80 -11.55 -20.13
C GLY A 401 -20.02 -10.63 -21.09
N GLN A 402 -19.28 -9.63 -20.58
CA GLN A 402 -18.37 -8.83 -21.39
C GLN A 402 -16.97 -9.41 -21.35
N HIS A 403 -16.26 -9.31 -22.49
CA HIS A 403 -14.88 -9.72 -22.66
C HIS A 403 -14.07 -8.56 -23.23
N VAL A 404 -12.97 -8.23 -22.56
CA VAL A 404 -12.05 -7.17 -22.98
C VAL A 404 -10.68 -7.77 -23.23
N PHE A 405 -10.17 -7.61 -24.47
CA PHE A 405 -8.78 -7.90 -24.79
C PHE A 405 -7.98 -6.60 -24.81
N PHE A 406 -6.87 -6.55 -24.09
CA PHE A 406 -6.08 -5.34 -23.97
C PHE A 406 -4.58 -5.62 -24.13
N PRO A 407 -3.93 -5.09 -25.20
CA PRO A 407 -2.50 -5.14 -25.36
C PRO A 407 -1.83 -4.02 -24.53
N SER A 408 -0.79 -4.35 -23.80
CA SER A 408 -0.08 -3.45 -22.88
C SER A 408 1.43 -3.45 -23.22
N PRO A 409 1.87 -2.66 -24.20
CA PRO A 409 3.27 -2.49 -24.51
C PRO A 409 3.95 -1.52 -23.54
N SER A 410 5.24 -1.77 -23.28
CA SER A 410 6.11 -0.87 -22.54
C SER A 410 7.53 -0.95 -23.09
N VAL A 411 8.21 0.19 -23.19
CA VAL A 411 9.60 0.27 -23.59
C VAL A 411 10.34 1.26 -22.70
N SER A 412 11.54 0.91 -22.30
CA SER A 412 12.41 1.78 -21.52
C SER A 412 13.85 1.63 -22.01
N SER A 413 14.55 2.74 -22.16
CA SER A 413 15.97 2.77 -22.50
C SER A 413 16.75 3.39 -21.36
N LEU A 414 17.88 2.80 -21.02
CA LEU A 414 18.85 3.29 -20.05
C LEU A 414 20.12 3.70 -20.82
N PHE A 415 20.57 4.92 -20.59
CA PHE A 415 21.79 5.48 -21.14
C PHE A 415 22.72 5.84 -19.96
N THR A 416 23.84 5.15 -19.84
CA THR A 416 24.88 5.42 -18.85
C THR A 416 25.97 6.30 -19.49
N THR A 417 26.18 7.49 -18.95
CA THR A 417 27.12 8.48 -19.48
C THR A 417 28.01 9.03 -18.36
N GLU A 418 29.04 9.77 -18.70
CA GLU A 418 29.86 10.50 -17.72
C GLU A 418 29.07 11.58 -16.94
N TYR A 419 27.94 12.05 -17.51
CA TYR A 419 27.03 13.02 -16.88
C TYR A 419 25.90 12.36 -16.10
N GLY A 420 25.99 11.06 -15.86
CA GLY A 420 24.99 10.26 -15.14
C GLY A 420 24.15 9.36 -16.02
N ASP A 421 23.19 8.72 -15.37
CA ASP A 421 22.28 7.76 -15.99
C ASP A 421 20.99 8.46 -16.41
N PHE A 422 20.61 8.29 -17.69
CA PHE A 422 19.33 8.75 -18.23
C PHE A 422 18.45 7.53 -18.52
N ARG A 423 17.22 7.58 -18.07
CA ARG A 423 16.22 6.58 -18.41
C ARG A 423 15.02 7.25 -19.06
N VAL A 424 14.61 6.74 -20.21
CA VAL A 424 13.41 7.17 -20.96
C VAL A 424 12.46 5.99 -21.03
N GLY A 425 11.20 6.20 -20.67
CA GLY A 425 10.19 5.14 -20.65
C GLY A 425 8.87 5.59 -21.26
N LEU A 426 8.20 4.65 -21.94
CA LEU A 426 6.84 4.79 -22.45
C LEU A 426 6.08 3.50 -22.16
N ALA A 427 4.85 3.61 -21.64
CA ALA A 427 4.04 2.46 -21.32
C ALA A 427 2.55 2.74 -21.49
N TYR A 428 1.80 1.75 -22.00
CA TYR A 428 0.34 1.77 -22.08
C TYR A 428 -0.24 0.63 -21.24
N ARG A 429 -1.10 0.93 -20.26
CA ARG A 429 -1.54 -0.02 -19.23
C ARG A 429 -3.04 0.08 -18.95
N PRO A 430 -3.71 -1.07 -18.64
CA PRO A 430 -5.10 -1.12 -18.18
C PRO A 430 -5.18 -1.23 -16.66
N GLN A 431 -6.39 -0.94 -16.16
CA GLN A 431 -6.85 -1.32 -14.83
C GLN A 431 -8.33 -1.73 -14.92
N PHE A 432 -8.66 -2.92 -14.40
CA PHE A 432 -9.99 -3.50 -14.48
C PHE A 432 -10.75 -3.49 -13.15
N MET A 433 -10.07 -3.16 -12.06
CA MET A 433 -10.65 -3.06 -10.72
C MET A 433 -10.55 -1.63 -10.23
N HIS A 434 -11.65 -1.09 -9.73
CA HIS A 434 -11.75 0.30 -9.29
C HIS A 434 -12.17 0.34 -7.82
N GLN A 435 -11.47 1.12 -7.02
CA GLN A 435 -11.91 1.46 -5.67
C GLN A 435 -12.69 2.78 -5.78
N VAL A 436 -13.91 2.75 -5.35
CA VAL A 436 -14.83 3.89 -5.38
C VAL A 436 -15.50 4.03 -4.03
N GLY A 437 -16.01 5.20 -3.73
CA GLY A 437 -16.75 5.40 -2.48
C GLY A 437 -16.70 6.84 -1.98
N LEU A 438 -17.08 6.97 -0.72
CA LEU A 438 -17.44 8.22 -0.05
C LEU A 438 -16.24 9.06 0.37
N SER A 439 -15.08 8.42 0.47
CA SER A 439 -13.89 9.08 0.99
C SER A 439 -12.85 9.25 -0.11
N GLU A 440 -12.55 10.50 -0.43
CA GLU A 440 -11.44 10.84 -1.34
C GLU A 440 -10.06 10.56 -0.71
N ILE A 441 -10.00 10.43 0.62
CA ILE A 441 -8.78 10.09 1.36
C ILE A 441 -8.55 8.58 1.51
N GLY A 442 -9.41 7.74 0.89
CA GLY A 442 -9.23 6.29 0.85
C GLY A 442 -9.50 5.59 2.17
N LEU A 443 -10.55 5.97 2.89
CA LEU A 443 -11.00 5.24 4.09
C LEU A 443 -11.52 3.85 3.73
N ALA A 444 -11.59 2.96 4.72
CA ALA A 444 -12.14 1.61 4.57
C ALA A 444 -13.65 1.57 4.24
N SER A 445 -14.32 2.70 4.21
CA SER A 445 -15.69 2.84 3.68
C SER A 445 -15.76 2.80 2.15
N ASN A 446 -14.63 2.90 1.45
CA ASN A 446 -14.58 2.73 0.01
C ASN A 446 -14.68 1.24 -0.35
N PHE A 447 -15.36 0.93 -1.44
CA PHE A 447 -15.56 -0.43 -1.92
C PHE A 447 -14.92 -0.66 -3.28
N TRP A 448 -14.74 -1.94 -3.63
CA TRP A 448 -14.15 -2.34 -4.89
C TRP A 448 -15.23 -2.80 -5.87
N ILE A 449 -15.07 -2.43 -7.15
CA ILE A 449 -15.92 -2.83 -8.25
C ILE A 449 -15.05 -3.20 -9.46
N GLY A 450 -15.50 -4.18 -10.23
CA GLY A 450 -14.86 -4.56 -11.49
C GLY A 450 -15.42 -3.80 -12.67
N SER A 451 -14.63 -3.68 -13.74
CA SER A 451 -15.13 -3.26 -15.05
C SER A 451 -16.24 -4.21 -15.53
N GLY A 452 -17.17 -3.68 -16.31
CA GLY A 452 -18.32 -4.40 -16.81
C GLY A 452 -19.27 -3.48 -17.59
N PRO A 453 -20.53 -3.90 -17.80
CA PRO A 453 -21.54 -3.05 -18.42
C PRO A 453 -21.64 -1.69 -17.72
N GLY A 454 -21.48 -0.60 -18.48
CA GLY A 454 -21.52 0.75 -17.93
C GLY A 454 -20.20 1.28 -17.34
N LEU A 455 -19.26 0.41 -17.00
CA LEU A 455 -17.96 0.80 -16.44
C LEU A 455 -16.79 0.14 -17.19
N ARG A 456 -16.22 0.86 -18.14
CA ARG A 456 -15.07 0.37 -18.92
C ARG A 456 -13.79 0.34 -18.08
N GLU A 457 -12.80 -0.40 -18.58
CA GLU A 457 -11.45 -0.37 -18.04
C GLU A 457 -10.88 1.06 -18.05
N THR A 458 -10.19 1.42 -16.97
CA THR A 458 -9.33 2.61 -17.00
C THR A 458 -8.04 2.27 -17.71
N SER A 459 -7.55 3.17 -18.57
CA SER A 459 -6.26 3.01 -19.23
C SER A 459 -5.39 4.25 -19.11
N VAL A 460 -4.07 4.04 -19.09
CA VAL A 460 -3.11 5.14 -19.00
C VAL A 460 -1.98 4.93 -20.03
N LEU A 461 -1.66 6.01 -20.76
CA LEU A 461 -0.42 6.13 -21.50
C LEU A 461 0.52 7.03 -20.70
N THR A 462 1.66 6.50 -20.26
CA THR A 462 2.64 7.21 -19.45
C THR A 462 3.96 7.32 -20.19
N ALA A 463 4.55 8.52 -20.17
CA ALA A 463 5.91 8.79 -20.63
C ALA A 463 6.72 9.41 -19.46
N ASN A 464 7.98 9.03 -19.35
CA ASN A 464 8.87 9.58 -18.33
C ASN A 464 10.31 9.70 -18.83
N VAL A 465 11.02 10.71 -18.30
CA VAL A 465 12.46 10.88 -18.46
C VAL A 465 13.04 11.07 -17.08
N GLU A 466 13.93 10.18 -16.66
CA GLU A 466 14.62 10.26 -15.37
C GLU A 466 16.12 10.40 -15.62
N TRP A 467 16.74 11.33 -14.94
CA TRP A 467 18.19 11.53 -14.88
C TRP A 467 18.69 11.37 -13.47
N LYS A 468 19.82 10.73 -13.29
CA LYS A 468 20.49 10.59 -12.01
C LYS A 468 22.02 10.66 -12.20
N MET A 469 22.68 11.48 -11.39
CA MET A 469 24.12 11.67 -11.39
C MET A 469 24.68 11.48 -9.98
N PRO A 470 25.49 10.45 -9.73
CA PRO A 470 26.31 10.35 -8.53
C PRO A 470 27.52 11.26 -8.65
N PHE A 471 27.96 11.89 -7.56
CA PHE A 471 29.15 12.72 -7.52
C PHE A 471 29.84 12.65 -6.14
N GLY A 472 31.00 13.32 -5.99
CA GLY A 472 31.76 13.29 -4.76
C GLY A 472 32.22 11.88 -4.35
N GLY A 473 32.73 11.07 -5.31
CA GLY A 473 33.10 9.68 -5.08
C GLY A 473 31.95 8.75 -4.78
N GLY A 474 30.73 9.08 -5.27
CA GLY A 474 29.51 8.33 -5.03
C GLY A 474 28.91 8.54 -3.62
N GLY A 475 29.36 9.56 -2.89
CA GLY A 475 28.79 9.93 -1.58
C GLY A 475 27.53 10.77 -1.69
N TRP A 476 27.29 11.39 -2.83
CA TRP A 476 26.16 12.26 -3.11
C TRP A 476 25.48 11.84 -4.41
N ASP A 477 24.20 12.14 -4.53
CA ASP A 477 23.47 12.03 -5.78
C ASP A 477 22.54 13.22 -6.01
N ILE A 478 22.32 13.54 -7.28
CA ILE A 478 21.29 14.44 -7.74
C ILE A 478 20.43 13.69 -8.74
N GLY A 479 19.14 13.92 -8.73
CA GLY A 479 18.20 13.30 -9.65
C GLY A 479 17.09 14.24 -10.09
N CYS A 480 16.64 14.05 -11.31
CA CYS A 480 15.48 14.72 -11.88
C CYS A 480 14.60 13.68 -12.57
N ASN A 481 13.28 13.82 -12.45
CA ASN A 481 12.32 13.00 -13.19
C ASN A 481 11.26 13.92 -13.78
N LEU A 482 11.01 13.81 -15.06
CA LEU A 482 9.92 14.44 -15.77
C LEU A 482 8.92 13.36 -16.20
N TYR A 483 7.65 13.60 -15.98
CA TYR A 483 6.60 12.64 -16.32
C TYR A 483 5.38 13.29 -16.95
N GLY A 484 4.69 12.51 -17.75
CA GLY A 484 3.39 12.85 -18.31
C GLY A 484 2.56 11.61 -18.53
N SER A 485 1.28 11.65 -18.21
CA SER A 485 0.36 10.55 -18.43
C SER A 485 -0.99 11.05 -18.94
N MET A 486 -1.60 10.27 -19.85
CA MET A 486 -2.97 10.45 -20.32
C MET A 486 -3.84 9.35 -19.73
N VAL A 487 -4.88 9.71 -19.00
CA VAL A 487 -5.80 8.79 -18.34
C VAL A 487 -7.13 8.77 -19.07
N ARG A 488 -7.68 7.58 -19.33
CA ARG A 488 -8.99 7.40 -19.96
C ARG A 488 -9.88 6.51 -19.10
N ASN A 489 -11.17 6.85 -19.05
CA ASN A 489 -12.23 6.09 -18.37
C ASN A 489 -11.92 5.87 -16.88
N GLU A 490 -11.33 6.85 -16.17
CA GLU A 490 -11.16 6.73 -14.73
C GLU A 490 -12.52 6.75 -14.04
N ALA A 491 -12.76 5.77 -13.16
CA ALA A 491 -14.02 5.66 -12.43
C ALA A 491 -14.10 6.79 -11.38
N PHE A 492 -15.05 7.69 -11.56
CA PHE A 492 -15.33 8.76 -10.62
C PHE A 492 -16.68 8.51 -9.94
N TYR A 493 -16.70 8.43 -8.61
CA TYR A 493 -17.91 8.25 -7.83
C TYR A 493 -18.47 9.60 -7.40
N SER A 494 -19.74 9.86 -7.74
CA SER A 494 -20.45 11.11 -7.43
C SER A 494 -21.52 10.95 -6.32
N GLY A 495 -21.66 9.73 -5.77
CA GLY A 495 -22.64 9.45 -4.72
C GLY A 495 -22.23 9.94 -3.33
N SER A 496 -23.15 9.90 -2.40
CA SER A 496 -23.00 10.25 -0.99
C SER A 496 -23.28 9.06 -0.07
N VAL A 497 -23.05 9.20 1.25
CA VAL A 497 -23.49 8.21 2.26
C VAL A 497 -25.00 8.01 2.21
N PHE A 498 -25.74 9.08 2.00
CA PHE A 498 -27.20 9.01 1.96
C PHE A 498 -27.72 8.28 0.73
N ASP A 499 -27.03 8.35 -0.41
CA ASP A 499 -27.37 7.53 -1.57
C ASP A 499 -27.21 6.05 -1.27
N MET A 500 -26.19 5.65 -0.51
CA MET A 500 -25.99 4.26 -0.08
C MET A 500 -27.09 3.75 0.83
N LEU A 501 -27.78 4.64 1.53
CA LEU A 501 -28.91 4.29 2.38
C LEU A 501 -30.25 4.24 1.62
N ALA A 502 -30.28 4.65 0.34
CA ALA A 502 -31.47 4.52 -0.50
C ALA A 502 -31.70 3.06 -0.88
N GLY A 503 -32.95 2.60 -0.76
CA GLY A 503 -33.33 1.18 -0.94
C GLY A 503 -33.18 0.63 -2.36
N ASP A 504 -32.94 1.48 -3.37
CA ASP A 504 -32.71 1.15 -4.78
C ASP A 504 -31.31 1.52 -5.25
N PHE A 505 -30.36 1.66 -4.31
CA PHE A 505 -29.01 2.11 -4.60
C PHE A 505 -28.23 1.09 -5.46
N ASP A 506 -27.88 1.49 -6.70
CA ASP A 506 -26.86 0.86 -7.51
C ASP A 506 -25.64 1.79 -7.59
N PRO A 507 -24.47 1.40 -7.03
CA PRO A 507 -23.27 2.23 -7.07
C PRO A 507 -22.80 2.50 -8.51
N VAL A 508 -23.11 1.65 -9.49
CA VAL A 508 -22.71 1.87 -10.89
C VAL A 508 -23.39 3.10 -11.46
N ASP A 509 -24.63 3.39 -11.09
CA ASP A 509 -25.37 4.57 -11.54
C ASP A 509 -24.74 5.89 -11.06
N LYS A 510 -23.93 5.83 -10.00
CA LYS A 510 -23.22 6.98 -9.44
C LYS A 510 -21.76 7.06 -9.90
N ILE A 511 -21.32 6.13 -10.76
CA ILE A 511 -19.95 6.12 -11.30
C ILE A 511 -19.96 6.74 -12.70
N THR A 512 -19.16 7.77 -12.85
CA THR A 512 -18.98 8.47 -14.12
C THR A 512 -17.56 8.27 -14.62
N PRO A 513 -17.36 7.76 -15.86
CA PRO A 513 -16.04 7.70 -16.45
C PRO A 513 -15.52 9.10 -16.78
N VAL A 514 -14.32 9.44 -16.30
CA VAL A 514 -13.66 10.71 -16.59
C VAL A 514 -12.34 10.49 -17.32
N ASN A 515 -11.99 11.44 -18.17
CA ASN A 515 -10.70 11.47 -18.86
C ASN A 515 -9.83 12.57 -18.28
N GLY A 516 -8.51 12.37 -18.30
CA GLY A 516 -7.61 13.34 -17.71
C GLY A 516 -6.17 13.21 -18.16
N PHE A 517 -5.33 14.03 -17.53
CA PHE A 517 -3.89 13.92 -17.65
C PHE A 517 -3.21 14.28 -16.32
N ASN A 518 -2.02 13.72 -16.13
CA ASN A 518 -1.10 14.10 -15.07
C ASN A 518 0.23 14.48 -15.70
N THR A 519 0.90 15.51 -15.19
CA THR A 519 2.25 15.89 -15.61
C THR A 519 2.99 16.56 -14.48
N GLY A 520 4.30 16.44 -14.46
CA GLY A 520 5.09 17.07 -13.41
C GLY A 520 6.57 16.79 -13.51
N ALA A 521 7.28 17.27 -12.49
CA ALA A 521 8.71 17.15 -12.35
C ALA A 521 9.10 16.93 -10.89
N ASP A 522 10.08 16.07 -10.67
CA ASP A 522 10.70 15.84 -9.37
C ASP A 522 12.18 16.14 -9.46
N ILE A 523 12.73 16.84 -8.48
CA ILE A 523 14.15 17.06 -8.32
C ILE A 523 14.56 16.57 -6.94
N SER A 524 15.66 15.84 -6.84
CA SER A 524 16.17 15.31 -5.58
C SER A 524 17.67 15.50 -5.47
N PHE A 525 18.12 15.79 -4.27
CA PHE A 525 19.51 15.90 -3.90
C PHE A 525 19.72 15.07 -2.64
N GLY A 526 20.69 14.14 -2.66
CA GLY A 526 20.86 13.19 -1.57
C GLY A 526 22.31 12.96 -1.19
N ARG A 527 22.53 12.63 0.07
CA ARG A 527 23.77 12.07 0.59
C ARG A 527 23.53 10.61 0.98
N VAL A 528 24.20 9.69 0.28
CA VAL A 528 23.94 8.24 0.37
C VAL A 528 24.97 7.48 1.19
N ARG A 529 26.08 8.10 1.59
CA ARG A 529 27.16 7.48 2.38
C ARG A 529 27.61 8.37 3.52
N GLY A 530 28.10 7.73 4.59
CA GLY A 530 28.67 8.39 5.78
C GLY A 530 27.73 8.34 6.99
N PRO A 531 28.15 8.93 8.12
CA PRO A 531 27.36 8.94 9.35
C PRO A 531 26.10 9.81 9.25
N LEU A 532 26.11 10.81 8.37
CA LEU A 532 24.95 11.65 8.05
C LEU A 532 24.51 11.31 6.64
N THR A 533 23.29 10.81 6.48
CA THR A 533 22.65 10.45 5.20
C THR A 533 21.29 11.10 5.12
N GLY A 534 20.78 11.29 3.91
CA GLY A 534 19.44 11.87 3.75
C GLY A 534 19.24 12.43 2.35
N TRP A 535 18.08 13.02 2.12
CA TRP A 535 17.73 13.67 0.85
C TRP A 535 16.82 14.85 1.06
N LEU A 536 16.90 15.77 0.13
CA LEU A 536 15.95 16.85 -0.10
C LEU A 536 15.31 16.61 -1.46
N ALA A 537 14.00 16.63 -1.53
CA ALA A 537 13.25 16.41 -2.76
C ALA A 537 12.16 17.47 -2.93
N TYR A 538 12.08 18.04 -4.11
CA TYR A 538 10.99 18.93 -4.51
C TYR A 538 10.25 18.30 -5.67
N SER A 539 8.92 18.31 -5.60
CA SER A 539 8.03 17.80 -6.64
C SER A 539 7.02 18.87 -7.03
N PHE A 540 6.80 19.02 -8.32
CA PHE A 540 5.74 19.81 -8.91
C PHE A 540 4.86 18.92 -9.75
N GLY A 541 3.52 18.99 -9.59
CA GLY A 541 2.59 18.14 -10.32
C GLY A 541 1.26 18.79 -10.60
N ILE A 542 0.72 18.52 -11.79
CA ILE A 542 -0.61 18.93 -12.24
C ILE A 542 -1.38 17.66 -12.60
N ALA A 543 -2.58 17.49 -12.05
CA ALA A 543 -3.49 16.41 -12.38
C ALA A 543 -4.87 16.98 -12.70
N ARG A 544 -5.33 16.84 -13.94
CA ARG A 544 -6.57 17.46 -14.43
C ARG A 544 -7.52 16.40 -14.97
N ARG A 545 -8.81 16.64 -14.75
CA ARG A 545 -9.92 15.80 -15.22
C ARG A 545 -10.99 16.61 -15.93
N ARG A 546 -11.67 15.97 -16.88
CA ARG A 546 -12.87 16.49 -17.52
C ARG A 546 -14.08 15.77 -16.94
N TYR A 547 -14.89 16.52 -16.19
CA TYR A 547 -16.12 15.99 -15.61
C TYR A 547 -17.32 16.34 -16.52
N PRO A 548 -18.26 15.40 -16.73
CA PRO A 548 -19.44 15.65 -17.57
C PRO A 548 -20.28 16.84 -17.13
N ASP A 549 -20.38 17.06 -15.81
CA ASP A 549 -21.13 18.19 -15.23
C ASP A 549 -20.57 19.57 -15.59
N PHE A 550 -19.30 19.61 -16.06
CA PHE A 550 -18.58 20.83 -16.42
C PHE A 550 -17.93 20.69 -17.81
N PRO A 551 -18.76 20.61 -18.89
CA PRO A 551 -18.27 20.34 -20.23
C PRO A 551 -17.23 21.35 -20.69
N GLY A 552 -16.17 20.88 -21.35
CA GLY A 552 -15.11 21.72 -21.91
C GLY A 552 -14.09 22.26 -20.89
N ARG A 553 -14.27 22.05 -19.58
CA ARG A 553 -13.36 22.55 -18.53
C ARG A 553 -12.42 21.47 -18.03
N TRP A 554 -11.16 21.83 -17.81
CA TRP A 554 -10.17 21.04 -17.10
C TRP A 554 -10.16 21.45 -15.63
N LEU A 555 -10.61 20.57 -14.75
CA LEU A 555 -10.68 20.82 -13.30
C LEU A 555 -9.62 19.97 -12.58
N PRO A 556 -9.14 20.41 -11.42
CA PRO A 556 -8.20 19.64 -10.63
C PRO A 556 -8.76 18.26 -10.25
N SER A 557 -7.91 17.23 -10.28
CA SER A 557 -8.19 15.97 -9.60
C SER A 557 -8.07 16.18 -8.09
N SER A 558 -8.81 15.42 -7.29
CA SER A 558 -8.67 15.43 -5.82
C SER A 558 -7.27 15.02 -5.35
N ASN A 559 -6.53 14.29 -6.19
CA ASN A 559 -5.15 13.85 -5.92
C ASN A 559 -4.08 14.82 -6.45
N GLU A 560 -4.47 16.00 -6.94
CA GLU A 560 -3.51 16.97 -7.43
C GLU A 560 -2.71 17.61 -6.29
N VAL A 561 -1.39 17.46 -6.33
CA VAL A 561 -0.43 18.10 -5.45
C VAL A 561 0.45 19.01 -6.29
N LEU A 562 0.17 20.32 -6.28
CA LEU A 562 0.90 21.28 -7.09
C LEU A 562 2.37 21.41 -6.72
N SER A 563 2.67 21.34 -5.42
CA SER A 563 4.01 21.55 -4.89
C SER A 563 4.21 20.72 -3.63
N SER A 564 5.32 20.03 -3.53
CA SER A 564 5.69 19.25 -2.36
C SER A 564 7.20 19.33 -2.13
N LEU A 565 7.60 19.59 -0.89
CA LEU A 565 8.99 19.58 -0.45
C LEU A 565 9.17 18.57 0.65
N LYS A 566 10.15 17.69 0.52
CA LYS A 566 10.47 16.65 1.50
C LYS A 566 11.93 16.69 1.85
N CYS A 567 12.20 16.61 3.14
CA CYS A 567 13.53 16.46 3.66
C CYS A 567 13.57 15.26 4.61
N PHE A 568 14.53 14.39 4.41
CA PHE A 568 14.83 13.29 5.30
C PHE A 568 16.29 13.37 5.70
N VAL A 569 16.57 13.28 6.99
CA VAL A 569 17.93 13.26 7.55
C VAL A 569 18.04 12.10 8.54
N ALA A 570 19.06 11.30 8.39
CA ALA A 570 19.44 10.23 9.28
C ALA A 570 20.90 10.45 9.71
N TRP A 571 21.14 10.52 11.01
CA TRP A 571 22.46 10.74 11.59
C TRP A 571 22.82 9.67 12.60
N LYS A 572 23.80 8.85 12.26
CA LYS A 572 24.43 7.92 13.18
C LYS A 572 25.57 8.65 13.89
N LEU A 573 25.34 9.09 15.13
CA LEU A 573 26.33 9.81 15.92
C LEU A 573 27.47 8.86 16.35
N ASP A 574 27.09 7.69 16.91
CA ASP A 574 27.99 6.63 17.36
C ASP A 574 27.30 5.26 17.27
N ASP A 575 27.83 4.24 17.96
CA ASP A 575 27.22 2.90 17.94
C ASP A 575 25.97 2.77 18.84
N HIS A 576 25.70 3.78 19.65
CA HIS A 576 24.56 3.82 20.57
C HIS A 576 23.49 4.79 20.09
N TRP A 577 23.84 5.96 19.57
CA TRP A 577 22.91 7.02 19.23
C TRP A 577 22.68 7.19 17.73
N GLU A 578 21.43 7.16 17.35
CA GLU A 578 20.97 7.42 15.99
C GLU A 578 19.81 8.44 16.06
N PHE A 579 19.89 9.48 15.19
CA PHE A 579 18.89 10.55 15.12
C PHE A 579 18.27 10.58 13.74
N GLY A 580 17.00 10.91 13.69
CA GLY A 580 16.23 11.06 12.46
C GLY A 580 15.37 12.32 12.47
N ALA A 581 15.25 12.95 11.31
CA ALA A 581 14.33 14.05 11.10
C ALA A 581 13.65 13.90 9.73
N THR A 582 12.35 14.16 9.67
CA THR A 582 11.61 14.23 8.43
C THR A 582 10.79 15.50 8.39
N PHE A 583 10.91 16.23 7.31
CA PHE A 583 10.05 17.38 7.03
C PHE A 583 9.27 17.12 5.75
N ASN A 584 7.98 17.37 5.79
CA ASN A 584 7.08 17.25 4.67
C ASN A 584 6.26 18.54 4.54
N TYR A 585 6.29 19.14 3.37
CA TYR A 585 5.42 20.22 2.95
C TYR A 585 4.67 19.78 1.70
N SER A 586 3.39 20.12 1.61
CA SER A 586 2.55 19.86 0.44
C SER A 586 1.55 21.01 0.28
N ALA A 587 1.43 21.53 -0.91
CA ALA A 587 0.37 22.46 -1.24
C ALA A 587 -1.00 21.81 -0.96
N GLY A 588 -1.93 22.60 -0.44
CA GLY A 588 -3.24 22.12 -0.02
C GLY A 588 -3.99 21.39 -1.15
N ARG A 589 -4.58 20.25 -0.82
CA ARG A 589 -5.35 19.44 -1.79
C ARG A 589 -6.61 20.17 -2.26
N PRO A 590 -7.06 19.95 -3.50
CA PRO A 590 -8.29 20.50 -4.01
C PRO A 590 -9.51 19.92 -3.26
N TYR A 591 -10.53 20.76 -3.11
CA TYR A 591 -11.84 20.33 -2.64
C TYR A 591 -12.96 21.13 -3.31
N THR A 592 -14.19 20.59 -3.31
CA THR A 592 -15.37 21.27 -3.84
C THR A 592 -15.96 22.18 -2.76
N PRO A 593 -15.94 23.52 -2.93
CA PRO A 593 -16.47 24.41 -1.92
C PRO A 593 -17.99 24.42 -1.90
N VAL A 594 -18.57 24.62 -0.71
CA VAL A 594 -19.97 25.00 -0.57
C VAL A 594 -20.10 26.48 -0.89
N VAL A 595 -20.98 26.82 -1.81
CA VAL A 595 -21.23 28.21 -2.25
C VAL A 595 -22.42 28.83 -1.55
N GLU A 596 -23.41 27.99 -1.20
CA GLU A 596 -24.58 28.39 -0.45
C GLU A 596 -24.95 27.33 0.58
N ALA A 597 -25.44 27.75 1.73
CA ALA A 597 -25.99 26.88 2.73
C ALA A 597 -27.21 27.54 3.36
N TYR A 598 -28.29 26.81 3.52
CA TYR A 598 -29.54 27.30 4.10
C TYR A 598 -30.20 26.24 4.98
N LEU A 599 -31.09 26.68 5.87
CA LEU A 599 -31.85 25.79 6.72
C LEU A 599 -33.18 25.41 6.04
N LEU A 600 -33.42 24.10 5.95
CA LEU A 600 -34.69 23.55 5.49
C LEU A 600 -35.17 22.50 6.49
N GLY A 601 -36.28 22.75 7.16
CA GLY A 601 -36.84 21.83 8.13
C GLY A 601 -35.90 21.53 9.33
N GLY A 602 -35.04 22.51 9.71
CA GLY A 602 -34.05 22.33 10.79
C GLY A 602 -32.73 21.70 10.35
N ASN A 603 -32.62 21.26 9.09
CA ASN A 603 -31.40 20.68 8.53
C ASN A 603 -30.64 21.71 7.69
N VAL A 604 -29.31 21.65 7.70
CA VAL A 604 -28.46 22.45 6.83
C VAL A 604 -28.40 21.79 5.45
N VAL A 605 -28.94 22.46 4.44
CA VAL A 605 -28.83 22.08 3.03
C VAL A 605 -27.72 22.87 2.39
N MET A 606 -26.84 22.22 1.64
CA MET A 606 -25.65 22.81 1.03
C MET A 606 -25.72 22.73 -0.48
N THR A 607 -25.42 23.82 -1.14
CA THR A 607 -25.20 23.89 -2.59
C THR A 607 -23.70 23.95 -2.86
N TYR A 608 -23.20 23.00 -3.63
CA TYR A 608 -21.79 22.89 -3.96
C TYR A 608 -21.46 23.71 -5.21
N GLY A 609 -20.31 24.35 -5.19
CA GLY A 609 -19.77 25.11 -6.32
C GLY A 609 -19.08 24.23 -7.36
N VAL A 610 -18.18 24.84 -8.13
CA VAL A 610 -17.39 24.14 -9.13
C VAL A 610 -16.49 23.09 -8.45
N ARG A 611 -16.49 21.86 -8.98
CA ARG A 611 -15.74 20.74 -8.44
C ARG A 611 -14.25 21.04 -8.30
N ASN A 612 -13.70 20.74 -7.12
CA ASN A 612 -12.27 20.90 -6.81
C ASN A 612 -11.70 22.29 -7.09
N SER A 613 -12.55 23.35 -7.06
CA SER A 613 -12.13 24.71 -7.38
C SER A 613 -11.46 25.45 -6.24
N ALA A 614 -11.56 24.96 -5.01
CA ALA A 614 -10.88 25.50 -3.84
C ALA A 614 -9.77 24.57 -3.37
N ARG A 615 -8.86 25.10 -2.53
CA ARG A 615 -7.80 24.31 -1.89
C ARG A 615 -7.84 24.45 -0.39
N LEU A 616 -7.53 23.38 0.30
CA LEU A 616 -7.25 23.39 1.73
C LEU A 616 -5.99 24.24 1.99
N PRO A 617 -5.78 24.73 3.22
CA PRO A 617 -4.50 25.27 3.65
C PRO A 617 -3.36 24.26 3.40
N ASP A 618 -2.16 24.78 3.18
CA ASP A 618 -0.98 23.96 2.94
C ASP A 618 -0.69 23.06 4.13
N TYR A 619 -0.31 21.84 3.81
CA TYR A 619 0.12 20.83 4.78
C TYR A 619 1.62 20.97 5.04
N HIS A 620 2.04 20.98 6.31
CA HIS A 620 3.44 20.83 6.65
C HIS A 620 3.64 20.22 8.04
N ARG A 621 4.67 19.35 8.16
CA ARG A 621 4.97 18.62 9.39
C ARG A 621 6.46 18.32 9.51
N LEU A 622 6.97 18.49 10.71
CA LEU A 622 8.31 18.06 11.12
C LEU A 622 8.19 16.94 12.14
N ASP A 623 8.80 15.80 11.85
CA ASP A 623 8.90 14.69 12.79
C ASP A 623 10.36 14.48 13.17
N LEU A 624 10.62 14.23 14.44
CA LEU A 624 11.95 14.01 14.99
C LEU A 624 12.01 12.66 15.69
N SER A 625 13.16 12.03 15.68
CA SER A 625 13.37 10.72 16.31
C SER A 625 14.80 10.61 16.85
N ALA A 626 14.92 10.03 18.03
CA ALA A 626 16.20 9.67 18.66
C ALA A 626 16.13 8.22 19.14
N THR A 627 17.11 7.40 18.75
CA THR A 627 17.18 5.99 19.13
C THR A 627 18.49 5.76 19.88
N TYR A 628 18.39 5.22 21.11
CA TYR A 628 19.51 4.72 21.88
C TYR A 628 19.52 3.21 21.87
N SER A 629 20.63 2.61 21.45
CA SER A 629 20.79 1.16 21.35
C SER A 629 21.95 0.69 22.25
N PHE A 630 21.75 -0.44 22.93
CA PHE A 630 22.78 -1.09 23.72
C PHE A 630 22.62 -2.60 23.69
N ALA A 631 23.67 -3.33 23.99
CA ALA A 631 23.64 -4.78 24.07
C ALA A 631 23.94 -5.22 25.50
N THR A 632 23.24 -6.25 25.95
CA THR A 632 23.55 -6.93 27.21
C THR A 632 24.40 -8.17 26.93
N GLY A 633 25.51 -8.31 27.67
CA GLY A 633 26.33 -9.51 27.65
C GLY A 633 25.68 -10.62 28.47
N GLY A 634 26.08 -11.86 28.24
CA GLY A 634 25.62 -13.02 29.01
C GLY A 634 25.39 -14.25 28.13
N ARG A 635 24.75 -15.30 28.70
CA ARG A 635 24.41 -16.53 27.94
C ARG A 635 23.45 -16.27 26.79
N ILE A 636 22.64 -15.20 26.87
CA ILE A 636 21.69 -14.78 25.86
C ILE A 636 22.02 -13.33 25.50
N PRO A 637 22.73 -13.06 24.39
CA PRO A 637 23.02 -11.70 23.97
C PRO A 637 21.72 -11.05 23.44
N LEU A 638 21.28 -10.00 24.13
CA LEU A 638 20.12 -9.22 23.74
C LEU A 638 20.57 -7.85 23.27
N ARG A 639 19.95 -7.37 22.19
CA ARG A 639 20.05 -5.98 21.75
C ARG A 639 18.80 -5.24 22.19
N HIS A 640 19.00 -4.12 22.85
CA HIS A 640 17.94 -3.24 23.33
C HIS A 640 17.98 -1.95 22.53
N SER A 641 16.82 -1.40 22.21
CA SER A 641 16.69 -0.10 21.56
C SER A 641 15.53 0.66 22.19
N VAL A 642 15.81 1.85 22.70
CA VAL A 642 14.82 2.81 23.18
C VAL A 642 14.71 3.90 22.14
N ASN A 643 13.52 4.14 21.62
CA ASN A 643 13.28 5.22 20.69
C ASN A 643 12.33 6.24 21.29
N PHE A 644 12.71 7.50 21.23
CA PHE A 644 11.86 8.64 21.48
C PHE A 644 11.59 9.34 20.17
N SER A 645 10.31 9.58 19.83
CA SER A 645 9.92 10.30 18.64
C SER A 645 8.87 11.37 18.91
N LEU A 646 8.92 12.44 18.13
CA LEU A 646 8.00 13.56 18.17
C LEU A 646 7.34 13.67 16.81
N LEU A 647 6.06 13.37 16.75
CA LEU A 647 5.25 13.63 15.57
C LEU A 647 4.77 15.09 15.61
N ASN A 648 4.90 15.80 14.51
CA ASN A 648 4.52 17.21 14.39
C ASN A 648 5.17 18.10 15.46
N ALA A 649 6.48 18.14 15.48
CA ALA A 649 7.31 18.70 16.57
C ALA A 649 7.02 20.17 16.90
N TYR A 650 6.46 20.96 16.00
CA TYR A 650 6.07 22.35 16.24
C TYR A 650 4.54 22.56 16.34
N GLY A 651 3.75 21.48 16.35
CA GLY A 651 2.32 21.52 16.68
C GLY A 651 1.42 22.21 15.63
N HIS A 652 1.79 22.21 14.36
CA HIS A 652 0.96 22.78 13.31
C HIS A 652 -0.35 22.02 13.14
N LEU A 653 -1.46 22.75 12.99
CA LEU A 653 -2.77 22.17 12.70
C LEU A 653 -2.94 22.05 11.18
N ASN A 654 -2.64 20.88 10.65
CA ASN A 654 -2.89 20.55 9.27
C ASN A 654 -4.40 20.44 9.02
N ALA A 655 -4.90 21.07 7.97
CA ALA A 655 -6.30 21.01 7.61
C ALA A 655 -6.61 19.69 6.89
N GLU A 656 -7.62 18.97 7.36
CA GLU A 656 -8.04 17.68 6.79
C GLU A 656 -9.27 17.81 5.92
N PHE A 657 -10.28 18.51 6.40
CA PHE A 657 -11.53 18.76 5.68
C PHE A 657 -12.24 20.04 6.15
N VAL A 658 -13.16 20.51 5.34
CA VAL A 658 -14.02 21.62 5.67
C VAL A 658 -15.43 21.11 5.93
N THR A 659 -15.96 21.45 7.09
CA THR A 659 -17.35 21.19 7.48
C THR A 659 -18.13 22.48 7.60
N TYR A 660 -19.44 22.38 7.50
CA TYR A 660 -20.37 23.49 7.74
C TYR A 660 -21.33 23.04 8.85
N GLY A 661 -21.59 23.93 9.78
CA GLY A 661 -22.50 23.71 10.89
C GLY A 661 -23.44 24.88 11.08
N TYR A 662 -24.51 24.66 11.84
CA TYR A 662 -25.43 25.71 12.26
C TYR A 662 -25.30 25.98 13.76
N SER A 663 -25.15 27.24 14.11
CA SER A 663 -25.19 27.70 15.50
C SER A 663 -26.56 28.24 15.82
N SER A 664 -27.32 27.53 16.65
CA SER A 664 -28.62 28.01 17.14
C SER A 664 -28.50 29.26 18.03
N VAL A 665 -27.37 29.42 18.72
CA VAL A 665 -27.10 30.58 19.59
C VAL A 665 -26.89 31.83 18.79
N ARG A 666 -26.19 31.75 17.65
CA ARG A 666 -25.90 32.90 16.76
C ARG A 666 -26.87 33.00 15.61
N ASN A 667 -27.71 31.98 15.40
CA ASN A 667 -28.58 31.85 14.24
C ASN A 667 -27.84 32.01 12.90
N GLU A 668 -26.66 31.37 12.80
CA GLU A 668 -25.79 31.47 11.64
C GLU A 668 -25.25 30.11 11.23
N ILE A 669 -25.03 29.93 9.91
CA ILE A 669 -24.26 28.81 9.37
C ILE A 669 -22.80 29.21 9.37
N TYR A 670 -21.97 28.41 10.01
CA TYR A 670 -20.53 28.66 10.09
C TYR A 670 -19.72 27.60 9.36
N ARG A 671 -18.60 28.01 8.81
CA ARG A 671 -17.60 27.16 8.20
C ARG A 671 -16.56 26.80 9.25
N LYS A 672 -16.26 25.52 9.40
CA LYS A 672 -15.19 25.01 10.26
C LYS A 672 -14.18 24.23 9.42
N THR A 673 -12.92 24.58 9.52
CA THR A 673 -11.83 23.75 9.01
C THR A 673 -11.42 22.80 10.12
N SER A 674 -11.63 21.50 9.91
CA SER A 674 -11.20 20.47 10.84
C SER A 674 -9.74 20.17 10.60
N GLY A 675 -8.95 20.16 11.66
CA GLY A 675 -7.52 19.88 11.61
C GLY A 675 -7.20 18.46 12.05
N SER A 676 -5.92 18.12 11.94
CA SER A 676 -5.35 16.84 12.38
C SER A 676 -5.67 16.54 13.85
N LEU A 677 -5.92 15.28 14.16
CA LEU A 677 -6.08 14.76 15.53
C LEU A 677 -4.85 15.05 16.41
N PHE A 678 -3.67 15.10 15.80
CA PHE A 678 -2.42 15.18 16.54
C PHE A 678 -1.69 16.49 16.27
N ARG A 679 -1.84 17.46 17.19
CA ARG A 679 -1.07 18.72 17.15
C ARG A 679 0.41 18.47 17.40
N PHE A 680 0.70 17.76 18.47
CA PHE A 680 2.04 17.44 18.96
C PHE A 680 1.93 16.12 19.70
N LEU A 681 2.61 15.10 19.22
CA LEU A 681 2.49 13.78 19.82
C LEU A 681 3.89 13.18 20.09
N PRO A 682 4.36 13.20 21.33
CA PRO A 682 5.54 12.45 21.74
C PRO A 682 5.20 10.97 21.82
N SER A 683 6.13 10.12 21.43
CA SER A 683 6.01 8.69 21.62
C SER A 683 7.31 8.05 22.08
N LEU A 684 7.18 7.01 22.88
CA LEU A 684 8.28 6.21 23.40
C LEU A 684 8.05 4.76 22.95
N SER A 685 9.08 4.12 22.45
CA SER A 685 9.05 2.69 22.19
C SER A 685 10.32 1.99 22.63
N TYR A 686 10.18 0.74 23.05
CA TYR A 686 11.27 -0.11 23.49
C TYR A 686 11.24 -1.41 22.72
N VAL A 687 12.37 -1.80 22.15
CA VAL A 687 12.52 -3.02 21.36
C VAL A 687 13.63 -3.86 21.96
N ILE A 688 13.34 -5.13 22.18
CA ILE A 688 14.31 -6.16 22.58
C ILE A 688 14.45 -7.12 21.41
N GLU A 689 15.68 -7.33 20.94
CA GLU A 689 15.99 -8.29 19.88
C GLU A 689 16.92 -9.38 20.41
N TYR A 690 16.59 -10.62 20.08
CA TYR A 690 17.45 -11.80 20.19
C TYR A 690 17.85 -12.23 18.77
N ARG A 691 19.14 -12.29 18.50
CA ARG A 691 19.68 -12.63 17.17
C ARG A 691 20.64 -13.81 17.26
#